data_6429a25700bea69fd997b101e7c9997b
#
_entry.id   6429a25700bea69fd997b101e7c9997b
#
_cell.length_a   1.000
_cell.length_b   1.000
_cell.length_c   1.000
_cell.angle_alpha   90.00
_cell.angle_beta   90.00
_cell.angle_gamma   90.00
#
_symmetry.space_group_name_H-M   'P 1'
#
loop_
_entity.id
_entity.type
_entity.pdbx_description
1 polymer ?
#
loop_
_entity_poly.entity_id
_entity_poly.type
_entity_poly.pdbx_seq_one_letter_code
_entity_poly.pdbx_strand_id
1 'polypeptide(L)'
;MTRAETDAASPEGAAAPGPFVLDLGDAAATDVALAGGKAAALARAETAGLRTMGGIVLTTAFCDAVDGGAAVDGHPAVREAFERAGGDRRDLVARSSSVVEDTAESSMAGQFTSVIGIHGLDAFTAAVQQVLDSREAAGAAGDPIAVLVQALLEPDVGGVLFGVDPVSGRSDRRVVSAVRGGPEPLVSGEVEGCRYVLDPAGSVIEFAPNDGPRLSRARLRALVALSSSVDRTFGGPQDVEWAIGRDETLWLLQSRPVTTEVRGVPRGPIYGPGPVAETFPEPLTELERDLWVPPLREAVEEAVRLSGSASRKDLEASEVVVAIDGHVAIDLRLAGEIQPPRSLGRRLNPIPAAGRLRGAWRVGRLRAALPSLAENLLDRVDADLEAVPALPELTSRQLIALLHRGRTILRALHAHEILMGMLTDTGGNRMTGASVALRVLVEAREDGLSDDEILNRSPIVLALVAPKVAPRPQMPAEATAINLGPDHDSGNDHGILREALRLRVRWMHELSGRSAWALGERLAASGDLTEPGLIRHMSLEHIEAVATNRAVVVPKLVATHEHDFGAPLPAWFQVSDIGRPIRAQCASEVGGGTGAGGGVSSGPVTYDVEDPPAGSVLVTTTLTPGLGPLLSRLEGIVAETGSVLSHLAILAREAGVPTVVGYARATEDLPEGAIVEVDGESGRVTIQEQTR
;
A
#
# COMPACT_ATOMS: atom_id res chain seq x y z
N MET A 1 -11.33 -77.45 8.27
CA MET A 1 -11.38 -77.59 6.81
C MET A 1 -12.56 -76.75 6.27
N THR A 2 -12.25 -75.60 5.72
CA THR A 2 -13.03 -74.95 4.65
C THR A 2 -12.21 -73.74 4.18
N ARG A 3 -11.82 -73.76 2.95
CA ARG A 3 -11.09 -72.75 2.22
C ARG A 3 -11.92 -71.47 2.08
N ALA A 4 -11.36 -70.32 2.40
CA ALA A 4 -11.86 -69.01 1.95
C ALA A 4 -11.23 -68.70 0.61
N GLU A 5 -12.03 -68.56 -0.40
CA GLU A 5 -11.69 -68.01 -1.73
C GLU A 5 -11.43 -66.52 -1.58
N THR A 6 -10.28 -66.10 -1.98
CA THR A 6 -9.93 -64.68 -2.17
C THR A 6 -10.49 -64.20 -3.46
N ASP A 7 -11.48 -63.34 -3.38
CA ASP A 7 -12.06 -62.59 -4.50
C ASP A 7 -11.03 -61.55 -4.92
N ALA A 8 -10.50 -61.67 -6.15
CA ALA A 8 -9.61 -60.69 -6.77
C ALA A 8 -10.46 -59.50 -7.29
N ALA A 9 -10.33 -58.37 -6.63
CA ALA A 9 -10.88 -57.11 -7.11
C ALA A 9 -10.26 -56.77 -8.46
N SER A 10 -11.09 -56.69 -9.48
CA SER A 10 -10.73 -56.13 -10.78
C SER A 10 -10.32 -54.66 -10.65
N PRO A 11 -9.33 -54.16 -11.42
CA PRO A 11 -9.01 -52.75 -11.39
C PRO A 11 -10.14 -51.94 -11.98
N GLU A 12 -10.68 -51.02 -11.17
CA GLU A 12 -11.71 -50.06 -11.57
C GLU A 12 -11.20 -49.18 -12.74
N GLY A 13 -12.02 -49.16 -13.75
CA GLY A 13 -12.28 -48.22 -14.80
C GLY A 13 -11.18 -47.19 -15.12
N ALA A 14 -10.34 -47.47 -16.11
CA ALA A 14 -9.72 -46.44 -16.91
C ALA A 14 -10.85 -45.62 -17.56
N ALA A 15 -10.97 -44.33 -17.25
CA ALA A 15 -11.87 -43.39 -17.92
C ALA A 15 -11.61 -43.49 -19.44
N ALA A 16 -12.66 -43.54 -20.23
CA ALA A 16 -12.54 -43.56 -21.70
C ALA A 16 -11.72 -42.32 -22.12
N PRO A 17 -10.75 -42.47 -23.06
CA PRO A 17 -9.96 -41.34 -23.52
C PRO A 17 -10.93 -40.26 -24.02
N GLY A 18 -10.65 -38.98 -23.61
CA GLY A 18 -11.42 -37.80 -24.04
C GLY A 18 -11.40 -37.65 -25.58
N PRO A 19 -12.24 -36.80 -26.15
CA PRO A 19 -12.26 -36.52 -27.57
C PRO A 19 -10.91 -35.97 -28.02
N PHE A 20 -10.39 -36.46 -29.16
CA PHE A 20 -9.11 -36.00 -29.71
C PHE A 20 -9.23 -34.65 -30.42
N VAL A 21 -10.41 -34.27 -30.88
CA VAL A 21 -10.66 -33.05 -31.65
C VAL A 21 -11.91 -32.36 -31.10
N LEU A 22 -11.78 -31.05 -30.81
CA LEU A 22 -12.88 -30.19 -30.39
C LEU A 22 -12.95 -28.94 -31.28
N ASP A 23 -14.15 -28.41 -31.52
CA ASP A 23 -14.31 -27.03 -31.96
C ASP A 23 -14.07 -26.06 -30.80
N LEU A 24 -13.46 -24.91 -31.06
CA LEU A 24 -13.24 -23.89 -30.04
C LEU A 24 -14.57 -23.39 -29.42
N GLY A 25 -15.67 -23.42 -30.19
CA GLY A 25 -17.02 -23.09 -29.74
C GLY A 25 -17.69 -24.17 -28.89
N ASP A 26 -17.11 -25.37 -28.75
CA ASP A 26 -17.64 -26.40 -27.90
C ASP A 26 -17.50 -26.10 -26.42
N ALA A 27 -18.49 -26.38 -25.59
CA ALA A 27 -18.41 -26.17 -24.16
C ALA A 27 -17.23 -26.91 -23.52
N ALA A 28 -16.85 -28.08 -24.02
CA ALA A 28 -15.71 -28.85 -23.55
C ALA A 28 -14.35 -28.15 -23.82
N ALA A 29 -14.27 -27.27 -24.81
CA ALA A 29 -13.05 -26.51 -25.09
C ALA A 29 -12.74 -25.45 -24.04
N THR A 30 -13.68 -25.14 -23.11
CA THR A 30 -13.41 -24.25 -21.96
C THR A 30 -12.65 -24.93 -20.83
N ASP A 31 -12.51 -26.26 -20.89
CA ASP A 31 -11.75 -27.04 -19.91
C ASP A 31 -10.26 -26.98 -20.22
N VAL A 32 -9.50 -26.35 -19.34
CA VAL A 32 -8.03 -26.20 -19.45
C VAL A 32 -7.34 -27.56 -19.50
N ALA A 33 -7.87 -28.58 -18.80
CA ALA A 33 -7.27 -29.90 -18.81
C ALA A 33 -7.34 -30.60 -20.18
N LEU A 34 -8.34 -30.26 -21.01
CA LEU A 34 -8.52 -30.80 -22.36
C LEU A 34 -7.92 -29.92 -23.46
N ALA A 35 -8.10 -28.60 -23.33
CA ALA A 35 -7.75 -27.66 -24.41
C ALA A 35 -6.46 -26.87 -24.17
N GLY A 36 -5.90 -26.93 -22.96
CA GLY A 36 -4.81 -26.05 -22.54
C GLY A 36 -5.27 -24.61 -22.29
N GLY A 37 -4.40 -23.78 -21.72
CA GLY A 37 -4.72 -22.43 -21.25
C GLY A 37 -5.18 -21.49 -22.36
N LYS A 38 -4.43 -21.39 -23.46
CA LYS A 38 -4.73 -20.46 -24.57
C LYS A 38 -6.06 -20.77 -25.25
N ALA A 39 -6.29 -22.04 -25.62
CA ALA A 39 -7.52 -22.45 -26.29
C ALA A 39 -8.72 -22.32 -25.36
N ALA A 40 -8.59 -22.71 -24.10
CA ALA A 40 -9.66 -22.57 -23.12
C ALA A 40 -10.02 -21.10 -22.83
N ALA A 41 -9.05 -20.20 -22.80
CA ALA A 41 -9.30 -18.77 -22.69
C ALA A 41 -10.09 -18.22 -23.87
N LEU A 42 -9.68 -18.55 -25.11
CA LEU A 42 -10.40 -18.15 -26.32
C LEU A 42 -11.81 -18.76 -26.40
N ALA A 43 -11.98 -20.03 -26.01
CA ALA A 43 -13.29 -20.69 -25.96
C ALA A 43 -14.25 -19.99 -24.97
N ARG A 44 -13.76 -19.58 -23.79
CA ARG A 44 -14.55 -18.78 -22.82
C ARG A 44 -14.89 -17.40 -23.38
N ALA A 45 -13.94 -16.74 -24.07
CA ALA A 45 -14.18 -15.47 -24.72
C ALA A 45 -15.26 -15.58 -25.79
N GLU A 46 -15.23 -16.60 -26.63
CA GLU A 46 -16.23 -16.89 -27.66
C GLU A 46 -17.61 -17.16 -27.08
N THR A 47 -17.67 -17.98 -26.02
CA THR A 47 -18.92 -18.26 -25.27
C THR A 47 -19.50 -16.98 -24.66
N ALA A 48 -18.65 -16.02 -24.25
CA ALA A 48 -19.06 -14.70 -23.75
C ALA A 48 -19.44 -13.71 -24.87
N GLY A 49 -19.43 -14.13 -26.14
CA GLY A 49 -19.79 -13.31 -27.31
C GLY A 49 -18.68 -12.36 -27.77
N LEU A 50 -17.44 -12.54 -27.31
CA LEU A 50 -16.27 -11.82 -27.83
C LEU A 50 -15.88 -12.41 -29.19
N ARG A 51 -15.38 -11.56 -30.07
CA ARG A 51 -15.02 -11.95 -31.42
C ARG A 51 -13.62 -12.54 -31.47
N THR A 52 -13.54 -13.87 -31.59
CA THR A 52 -12.32 -14.64 -31.80
C THR A 52 -12.25 -15.18 -33.23
N MET A 53 -11.10 -15.74 -33.61
CA MET A 53 -10.94 -16.38 -34.95
C MET A 53 -11.64 -17.74 -35.04
N GLY A 54 -12.26 -18.23 -33.95
CA GLY A 54 -12.67 -19.61 -33.89
C GLY A 54 -11.46 -20.57 -33.96
N GLY A 55 -11.70 -21.84 -34.17
CA GLY A 55 -10.58 -22.79 -34.36
C GLY A 55 -10.94 -24.20 -33.96
N ILE A 56 -9.96 -25.08 -34.14
CA ILE A 56 -10.02 -26.50 -33.78
C ILE A 56 -8.91 -26.77 -32.76
N VAL A 57 -9.21 -27.58 -31.77
CA VAL A 57 -8.26 -28.02 -30.75
C VAL A 57 -7.97 -29.50 -30.91
N LEU A 58 -6.71 -29.85 -31.18
CA LEU A 58 -6.21 -31.19 -30.90
C LEU A 58 -5.93 -31.26 -29.39
N THR A 59 -6.69 -32.06 -28.68
CA THR A 59 -6.75 -32.04 -27.21
C THR A 59 -5.52 -32.64 -26.55
N THR A 60 -5.37 -32.45 -25.25
CA THR A 60 -4.33 -33.13 -24.46
C THR A 60 -4.41 -34.64 -24.61
N ALA A 61 -5.63 -35.22 -24.71
CA ALA A 61 -5.80 -36.66 -24.91
C ALA A 61 -5.20 -37.18 -26.24
N PHE A 62 -5.25 -36.37 -27.32
CA PHE A 62 -4.53 -36.68 -28.57
C PHE A 62 -3.02 -36.63 -28.35
N CYS A 63 -2.51 -35.61 -27.68
CA CYS A 63 -1.10 -35.45 -27.41
C CYS A 63 -0.55 -36.56 -26.51
N ASP A 64 -1.30 -36.97 -25.50
CA ASP A 64 -0.98 -38.11 -24.63
C ASP A 64 -0.94 -39.44 -25.42
N ALA A 65 -1.81 -39.62 -26.43
CA ALA A 65 -1.77 -40.79 -27.31
C ALA A 65 -0.50 -40.78 -28.19
N VAL A 66 -0.05 -39.62 -28.67
CA VAL A 66 1.19 -39.49 -29.41
C VAL A 66 2.40 -39.78 -28.51
N ASP A 67 2.42 -39.27 -27.29
CA ASP A 67 3.44 -39.59 -26.30
C ASP A 67 3.46 -41.08 -25.94
N GLY A 68 2.32 -41.74 -25.99
CA GLY A 68 2.15 -43.20 -25.84
C GLY A 68 2.60 -44.02 -27.07
N GLY A 69 3.12 -43.36 -28.12
CA GLY A 69 3.68 -43.99 -29.32
C GLY A 69 2.76 -43.98 -30.54
N ALA A 70 1.64 -43.26 -30.53
CA ALA A 70 0.84 -43.06 -31.75
C ALA A 70 1.60 -42.09 -32.70
N ALA A 71 1.62 -42.42 -34.01
CA ALA A 71 2.25 -41.52 -34.97
C ALA A 71 1.34 -40.33 -35.29
N VAL A 72 1.88 -39.13 -35.41
CA VAL A 72 1.17 -37.93 -35.86
C VAL A 72 0.82 -38.06 -37.33
N ASP A 73 1.76 -38.60 -38.12
CA ASP A 73 1.55 -38.84 -39.54
C ASP A 73 0.48 -39.95 -39.75
N GLY A 74 -0.48 -39.63 -40.61
CA GLY A 74 -1.60 -40.52 -40.91
C GLY A 74 -2.63 -40.66 -39.78
N HIS A 75 -2.49 -39.98 -38.67
CA HIS A 75 -3.46 -40.03 -37.56
C HIS A 75 -4.84 -39.45 -37.96
N PRO A 76 -5.95 -40.16 -37.73
CA PRO A 76 -7.29 -39.70 -38.16
C PRO A 76 -7.66 -38.32 -37.57
N ALA A 77 -7.30 -38.04 -36.31
CA ALA A 77 -7.58 -36.78 -35.66
C ALA A 77 -6.86 -35.59 -36.32
N VAL A 78 -5.67 -35.79 -36.84
CA VAL A 78 -4.90 -34.74 -37.55
C VAL A 78 -5.60 -34.37 -38.85
N ARG A 79 -6.06 -35.39 -39.61
CA ARG A 79 -6.84 -35.16 -40.83
C ARG A 79 -8.16 -34.48 -40.54
N GLU A 80 -8.89 -34.96 -39.52
CA GLU A 80 -10.13 -34.34 -39.09
C GLU A 80 -9.95 -32.88 -38.68
N ALA A 81 -8.93 -32.56 -37.87
CA ALA A 81 -8.63 -31.22 -37.47
C ALA A 81 -8.30 -30.31 -38.66
N PHE A 82 -7.51 -30.79 -39.61
CA PHE A 82 -7.16 -30.07 -40.84
C PHE A 82 -8.39 -29.73 -41.66
N GLU A 83 -9.27 -30.72 -41.92
CA GLU A 83 -10.49 -30.53 -42.70
C GLU A 83 -11.47 -29.56 -42.02
N ARG A 84 -11.65 -29.69 -40.72
CA ARG A 84 -12.54 -28.81 -39.91
C ARG A 84 -11.99 -27.39 -39.80
N ALA A 85 -10.65 -27.22 -39.76
CA ALA A 85 -10.01 -25.89 -39.74
C ALA A 85 -10.11 -25.14 -41.09
N GLY A 86 -10.51 -25.82 -42.17
CA GLY A 86 -10.68 -25.27 -43.52
C GLY A 86 -9.95 -25.98 -44.61
N GLY A 87 -9.05 -26.90 -44.29
CA GLY A 87 -8.28 -27.69 -45.28
C GLY A 87 -7.45 -26.79 -46.19
N ASP A 88 -7.35 -27.19 -47.46
CA ASP A 88 -6.58 -26.47 -48.51
C ASP A 88 -7.22 -25.11 -48.94
N ARG A 89 -8.34 -24.73 -48.34
CA ARG A 89 -9.06 -23.47 -48.70
C ARG A 89 -8.47 -22.22 -48.11
N ARG A 90 -7.62 -22.33 -47.09
CA ARG A 90 -7.02 -21.18 -46.41
C ARG A 90 -5.73 -21.61 -45.72
N ASP A 91 -4.86 -20.66 -45.50
CA ASP A 91 -3.67 -20.87 -44.69
C ASP A 91 -4.05 -20.97 -43.21
N LEU A 92 -3.33 -21.81 -42.49
CA LEU A 92 -3.58 -22.07 -41.06
C LEU A 92 -2.40 -21.62 -40.20
N VAL A 93 -2.68 -21.49 -38.90
CA VAL A 93 -1.70 -21.35 -37.86
C VAL A 93 -1.93 -22.43 -36.80
N ALA A 94 -0.86 -23.08 -36.36
CA ALA A 94 -0.88 -24.04 -35.25
C ALA A 94 -0.10 -23.46 -34.08
N ARG A 95 -0.75 -23.41 -32.90
CA ARG A 95 -0.19 -22.83 -31.68
C ARG A 95 -0.23 -23.85 -30.56
N SER A 96 0.79 -23.88 -29.73
CA SER A 96 0.77 -24.62 -28.47
C SER A 96 -0.26 -24.03 -27.52
N SER A 97 -0.91 -24.90 -26.74
CA SER A 97 -1.82 -24.56 -25.67
C SER A 97 -1.54 -25.50 -24.49
N SER A 98 -0.57 -25.11 -23.64
CA SER A 98 -0.19 -25.90 -22.46
C SER A 98 -1.15 -25.66 -21.32
N VAL A 99 -1.33 -26.66 -20.45
CA VAL A 99 -2.15 -26.56 -19.23
C VAL A 99 -1.47 -25.67 -18.19
N VAL A 100 -0.14 -25.58 -18.21
CA VAL A 100 0.68 -24.82 -17.24
C VAL A 100 0.98 -23.39 -17.74
N GLU A 101 0.77 -23.14 -19.04
CA GLU A 101 1.00 -21.83 -19.67
C GLU A 101 -0.15 -20.86 -19.33
N ASP A 102 0.16 -19.58 -19.15
CA ASP A 102 -0.79 -18.51 -18.89
C ASP A 102 -1.53 -18.61 -17.53
N THR A 103 -0.90 -19.18 -16.49
CA THR A 103 -1.40 -19.13 -15.11
C THR A 103 -0.95 -17.84 -14.42
N ALA A 104 -1.68 -17.45 -13.34
CA ALA A 104 -1.36 -16.26 -12.53
C ALA A 104 0.01 -16.35 -11.83
N GLU A 105 0.57 -17.54 -11.71
CA GLU A 105 1.81 -17.83 -10.97
C GLU A 105 3.05 -18.02 -11.86
N SER A 106 2.88 -18.16 -13.19
CA SER A 106 3.98 -18.44 -14.11
C SER A 106 3.76 -17.75 -15.46
N SER A 107 4.65 -16.81 -15.79
CA SER A 107 4.73 -16.17 -17.10
C SER A 107 5.82 -16.83 -17.94
N MET A 108 5.51 -17.99 -18.57
CA MET A 108 6.41 -18.65 -19.52
C MET A 108 6.20 -18.13 -20.97
N ALA A 109 6.01 -16.81 -21.11
CA ALA A 109 5.77 -16.19 -22.40
C ALA A 109 6.93 -16.40 -23.37
N GLY A 110 6.63 -16.92 -24.56
CA GLY A 110 7.59 -17.05 -25.66
C GLY A 110 8.44 -18.33 -25.69
N GLN A 111 8.23 -19.27 -24.76
CA GLN A 111 8.99 -20.54 -24.76
C GLN A 111 8.41 -21.62 -25.71
N PHE A 112 7.15 -21.46 -26.11
CA PHE A 112 6.45 -22.43 -26.96
C PHE A 112 6.22 -21.91 -28.37
N THR A 113 6.23 -22.83 -29.35
CA THR A 113 6.26 -22.52 -30.77
C THR A 113 4.86 -22.29 -31.34
N SER A 114 4.76 -21.27 -32.23
CA SER A 114 3.64 -21.11 -33.18
C SER A 114 4.14 -21.28 -34.58
N VAL A 115 3.48 -22.11 -35.40
CA VAL A 115 3.79 -22.31 -36.80
C VAL A 115 2.75 -21.58 -37.63
N ILE A 116 3.18 -20.64 -38.47
CA ILE A 116 2.32 -19.72 -39.23
C ILE A 116 2.44 -20.04 -40.75
N GLY A 117 1.36 -19.82 -41.50
CA GLY A 117 1.38 -19.98 -42.96
C GLY A 117 1.36 -21.44 -43.41
N ILE A 118 0.66 -22.28 -42.70
CA ILE A 118 0.53 -23.71 -42.97
C ILE A 118 -0.44 -23.92 -44.15
N HIS A 119 0.03 -24.52 -45.25
CA HIS A 119 -0.79 -24.84 -46.39
C HIS A 119 -0.64 -26.33 -46.78
N GLY A 120 -1.74 -27.06 -46.88
CA GLY A 120 -1.77 -28.49 -47.19
C GLY A 120 -1.60 -29.40 -45.98
N LEU A 121 -2.09 -30.65 -46.12
CA LEU A 121 -2.11 -31.63 -45.05
C LEU A 121 -0.71 -32.03 -44.57
N ASP A 122 0.25 -32.20 -45.49
CA ASP A 122 1.60 -32.63 -45.12
C ASP A 122 2.30 -31.55 -44.26
N ALA A 123 2.19 -30.26 -44.69
CA ALA A 123 2.71 -29.14 -43.90
C ALA A 123 1.99 -28.99 -42.54
N PHE A 124 0.69 -29.28 -42.52
CA PHE A 124 -0.09 -29.27 -41.26
C PHE A 124 0.37 -30.37 -40.29
N THR A 125 0.57 -31.59 -40.79
CA THR A 125 1.10 -32.71 -40.00
C THR A 125 2.49 -32.38 -39.43
N ALA A 126 3.38 -31.82 -40.26
CA ALA A 126 4.70 -31.39 -39.81
C ALA A 126 4.61 -30.27 -38.74
N ALA A 127 3.69 -29.31 -38.92
CA ALA A 127 3.49 -28.23 -37.95
C ALA A 127 2.96 -28.74 -36.60
N VAL A 128 2.02 -29.70 -36.60
CA VAL A 128 1.54 -30.34 -35.37
C VAL A 128 2.70 -31.03 -34.66
N GLN A 129 3.53 -31.81 -35.39
CA GLN A 129 4.71 -32.44 -34.80
C GLN A 129 5.68 -31.39 -34.20
N GLN A 130 5.94 -30.32 -34.91
CA GLN A 130 6.84 -29.26 -34.47
C GLN A 130 6.33 -28.58 -33.19
N VAL A 131 5.03 -28.37 -33.07
CA VAL A 131 4.42 -27.83 -31.83
C VAL A 131 4.60 -28.80 -30.66
N LEU A 132 4.41 -30.09 -30.87
CA LEU A 132 4.63 -31.11 -29.86
C LEU A 132 6.09 -31.21 -29.42
N ASP A 133 7.01 -31.17 -30.37
CA ASP A 133 8.46 -31.23 -30.12
C ASP A 133 8.96 -29.98 -29.34
N SER A 134 8.30 -28.83 -29.52
CA SER A 134 8.68 -27.59 -28.83
C SER A 134 8.56 -27.67 -27.30
N ARG A 135 7.76 -28.59 -26.79
CA ARG A 135 7.60 -28.88 -25.37
C ARG A 135 8.91 -29.36 -24.73
N GLU A 136 9.64 -30.25 -25.44
CA GLU A 136 10.91 -30.77 -24.95
C GLU A 136 11.96 -29.65 -24.92
N ALA A 137 11.97 -28.79 -25.95
CA ALA A 137 12.88 -27.66 -26.05
C ALA A 137 12.64 -26.60 -24.94
N ALA A 138 11.40 -26.48 -24.48
CA ALA A 138 11.01 -25.59 -23.37
C ALA A 138 11.28 -26.17 -21.96
N GLY A 139 11.83 -27.39 -21.85
CA GLY A 139 12.08 -28.06 -20.59
C GLY A 139 10.82 -28.56 -19.87
N ALA A 140 9.69 -28.58 -20.57
CA ALA A 140 8.37 -28.98 -20.08
C ALA A 140 7.97 -30.41 -20.54
N ALA A 141 8.96 -31.28 -20.68
CA ALA A 141 8.76 -32.67 -21.09
C ALA A 141 7.81 -33.36 -20.10
N GLY A 142 6.68 -33.87 -20.63
CA GLY A 142 5.64 -34.54 -19.83
C GLY A 142 4.51 -33.65 -19.34
N ASP A 143 4.57 -32.32 -19.52
CA ASP A 143 3.45 -31.45 -19.22
C ASP A 143 2.33 -31.60 -20.27
N PRO A 144 1.05 -31.65 -19.86
CA PRO A 144 -0.06 -31.76 -20.80
C PRO A 144 -0.13 -30.55 -21.74
N ILE A 145 -0.16 -30.82 -23.04
CA ILE A 145 -0.27 -29.81 -24.09
C ILE A 145 -1.40 -30.16 -25.05
N ALA A 146 -2.06 -29.16 -25.60
CA ALA A 146 -2.98 -29.25 -26.73
C ALA A 146 -2.45 -28.39 -27.88
N VAL A 147 -2.97 -28.59 -29.09
CA VAL A 147 -2.61 -27.80 -30.27
C VAL A 147 -3.85 -27.04 -30.74
N LEU A 148 -3.79 -25.71 -30.68
CA LEU A 148 -4.83 -24.82 -31.21
C LEU A 148 -4.54 -24.52 -32.67
N VAL A 149 -5.52 -24.84 -33.53
CA VAL A 149 -5.46 -24.64 -34.99
C VAL A 149 -6.47 -23.59 -35.39
N GLN A 150 -6.01 -22.53 -36.06
CA GLN A 150 -6.86 -21.42 -36.50
C GLN A 150 -6.59 -21.03 -37.93
N ALA A 151 -7.54 -20.36 -38.57
CA ALA A 151 -7.26 -19.74 -39.85
C ALA A 151 -6.25 -18.59 -39.68
N LEU A 152 -5.31 -18.47 -40.62
CA LEU A 152 -4.36 -17.36 -40.60
C LEU A 152 -5.10 -16.04 -40.89
N LEU A 153 -4.96 -15.09 -40.00
CA LEU A 153 -5.44 -13.71 -40.18
C LEU A 153 -4.32 -12.86 -40.77
N GLU A 154 -4.65 -12.06 -41.81
CA GLU A 154 -3.80 -11.01 -42.34
C GLU A 154 -4.28 -9.64 -41.85
N PRO A 155 -3.87 -9.17 -40.68
CA PRO A 155 -4.37 -7.92 -40.13
C PRO A 155 -3.71 -6.69 -40.81
N ASP A 156 -4.46 -5.56 -40.80
CA ASP A 156 -3.94 -4.23 -41.14
C ASP A 156 -3.06 -3.71 -39.98
N VAL A 157 -3.56 -3.90 -38.76
CA VAL A 157 -2.94 -3.46 -37.52
C VAL A 157 -3.14 -4.52 -36.44
N GLY A 158 -2.10 -4.79 -35.69
CA GLY A 158 -2.16 -5.64 -34.50
C GLY A 158 -1.46 -4.99 -33.29
N GLY A 159 -1.56 -5.62 -32.16
CA GLY A 159 -0.90 -5.10 -30.96
C GLY A 159 -1.27 -5.79 -29.68
N VAL A 160 -0.82 -5.19 -28.59
CA VAL A 160 -1.09 -5.64 -27.23
C VAL A 160 -1.86 -4.56 -26.49
N LEU A 161 -2.79 -4.98 -25.63
CA LEU A 161 -3.61 -4.12 -24.79
C LEU A 161 -3.61 -4.65 -23.38
N PHE A 162 -3.08 -3.85 -22.45
CA PHE A 162 -3.15 -4.16 -21.02
C PHE A 162 -4.39 -3.53 -20.39
N GLY A 163 -5.20 -4.35 -19.71
CA GLY A 163 -6.37 -3.93 -18.94
C GLY A 163 -6.04 -3.07 -17.71
N VAL A 164 -4.77 -2.95 -17.39
CA VAL A 164 -4.18 -2.11 -16.35
C VAL A 164 -2.84 -1.61 -16.87
N ASP A 165 -2.37 -0.46 -16.42
CA ASP A 165 -1.01 -0.01 -16.77
C ASP A 165 0.03 -0.96 -16.14
N PRO A 166 0.78 -1.74 -16.93
CA PRO A 166 1.68 -2.77 -16.39
C PRO A 166 2.88 -2.20 -15.63
N VAL A 167 3.21 -0.92 -15.81
CA VAL A 167 4.33 -0.23 -15.14
C VAL A 167 3.87 0.36 -13.81
N SER A 168 2.76 1.11 -13.83
CA SER A 168 2.25 1.77 -12.63
C SER A 168 1.18 0.97 -11.88
N GLY A 169 0.70 -0.15 -12.42
CA GLY A 169 -0.39 -0.94 -11.86
C GLY A 169 -1.76 -0.25 -11.83
N ARG A 170 -1.91 0.94 -12.40
CA ARG A 170 -3.12 1.76 -12.34
C ARG A 170 -4.28 1.17 -13.14
N SER A 171 -5.36 0.82 -12.44
CA SER A 171 -6.58 0.24 -13.03
C SER A 171 -7.46 1.26 -13.78
N ASP A 172 -7.21 2.58 -13.63
CA ASP A 172 -7.87 3.64 -14.39
C ASP A 172 -7.16 3.96 -15.71
N ARG A 173 -6.18 3.16 -16.10
CA ARG A 173 -5.44 3.32 -17.35
C ARG A 173 -5.44 2.02 -18.12
N ARG A 174 -5.51 2.15 -19.44
CA ARG A 174 -5.29 1.07 -20.40
C ARG A 174 -4.06 1.42 -21.22
N VAL A 175 -3.17 0.47 -21.41
CA VAL A 175 -1.99 0.69 -22.25
C VAL A 175 -2.15 -0.12 -23.53
N VAL A 176 -2.07 0.57 -24.67
CA VAL A 176 -2.19 -0.03 -26.00
C VAL A 176 -0.87 0.19 -26.73
N SER A 177 -0.27 -0.87 -27.24
CA SER A 177 0.83 -0.82 -28.16
C SER A 177 0.37 -1.37 -29.52
N ALA A 178 0.64 -0.64 -30.61
CA ALA A 178 0.12 -0.94 -31.94
C ALA A 178 1.25 -1.00 -32.98
N VAL A 179 1.22 -2.02 -33.85
CA VAL A 179 2.14 -2.23 -34.97
C VAL A 179 1.38 -2.50 -36.26
N ARG A 180 2.03 -2.37 -37.40
CA ARG A 180 1.47 -2.80 -38.69
C ARG A 180 1.51 -4.31 -38.81
N GLY A 181 0.44 -4.91 -39.34
CA GLY A 181 0.33 -6.36 -39.43
C GLY A 181 -0.08 -7.00 -38.11
N GLY A 182 0.39 -8.20 -37.80
CA GLY A 182 0.12 -8.96 -36.59
C GLY A 182 0.89 -8.43 -35.36
N PRO A 183 0.50 -8.87 -34.12
CA PRO A 183 1.15 -8.46 -32.88
C PRO A 183 2.51 -9.13 -32.65
N GLU A 184 2.87 -10.16 -33.41
CA GLU A 184 4.02 -11.03 -33.18
C GLU A 184 5.36 -10.26 -33.04
N PRO A 185 5.71 -9.27 -33.91
CA PRO A 185 6.97 -8.53 -33.78
C PRO A 185 7.04 -7.67 -32.52
N LEU A 186 5.86 -7.26 -32.00
CA LEU A 186 5.77 -6.51 -30.73
C LEU A 186 5.96 -7.45 -29.54
N VAL A 187 5.35 -8.63 -29.59
CA VAL A 187 5.42 -9.64 -28.51
C VAL A 187 6.82 -10.23 -28.42
N SER A 188 7.51 -10.43 -29.55
CA SER A 188 8.92 -10.89 -29.60
C SER A 188 9.92 -9.80 -29.19
N GLY A 189 9.47 -8.54 -29.09
CA GLY A 189 10.37 -7.40 -28.78
C GLY A 189 11.22 -6.92 -29.95
N GLU A 190 10.94 -7.37 -31.17
CA GLU A 190 11.67 -6.94 -32.40
C GLU A 190 11.38 -5.48 -32.76
N VAL A 191 10.17 -4.98 -32.41
CA VAL A 191 9.76 -3.62 -32.71
C VAL A 191 9.04 -2.99 -31.49
N GLU A 192 9.24 -1.70 -31.30
CA GLU A 192 8.46 -0.88 -30.38
C GLU A 192 7.29 -0.23 -31.12
N GLY A 193 6.06 -0.70 -30.93
CA GLY A 193 4.87 -0.13 -31.55
C GLY A 193 4.51 1.27 -31.02
N CYS A 194 3.62 1.99 -31.70
CA CYS A 194 3.02 3.21 -31.16
C CYS A 194 2.31 2.92 -29.84
N ARG A 195 2.71 3.59 -28.75
CA ARG A 195 2.18 3.38 -27.41
C ARG A 195 1.16 4.47 -27.03
N TYR A 196 0.02 4.05 -26.52
CA TYR A 196 -1.05 4.89 -26.01
C TYR A 196 -1.35 4.55 -24.56
N VAL A 197 -1.47 5.54 -23.69
CA VAL A 197 -2.09 5.40 -22.38
C VAL A 197 -3.46 6.06 -22.46
N LEU A 198 -4.49 5.28 -22.17
CA LEU A 198 -5.89 5.67 -22.33
C LEU A 198 -6.60 5.73 -20.97
N ASP A 199 -7.56 6.66 -20.84
CA ASP A 199 -8.53 6.62 -19.76
C ASP A 199 -9.64 5.57 -20.04
N PRO A 200 -10.51 5.24 -19.05
CA PRO A 200 -11.60 4.27 -19.25
C PRO A 200 -12.65 4.69 -20.30
N ALA A 201 -12.65 5.95 -20.72
CA ALA A 201 -13.52 6.46 -21.79
C ALA A 201 -12.84 6.40 -23.19
N GLY A 202 -11.59 5.95 -23.26
CA GLY A 202 -10.80 5.85 -24.49
C GLY A 202 -10.19 7.19 -24.94
N SER A 203 -10.05 8.17 -24.03
CA SER A 203 -9.30 9.39 -24.30
C SER A 203 -7.82 9.17 -24.09
N VAL A 204 -6.99 9.72 -24.96
CA VAL A 204 -5.53 9.58 -24.86
C VAL A 204 -5.02 10.48 -23.75
N ILE A 205 -4.38 9.87 -22.73
CA ILE A 205 -3.68 10.55 -21.63
C ILE A 205 -2.25 10.83 -22.06
N GLU A 206 -1.59 9.82 -22.67
CA GLU A 206 -0.20 9.87 -23.11
C GLU A 206 -0.09 9.16 -24.46
N PHE A 207 0.78 9.66 -25.32
CA PHE A 207 1.08 9.06 -26.62
C PHE A 207 2.57 9.13 -26.90
N ALA A 208 3.17 7.97 -27.14
CA ALA A 208 4.55 7.85 -27.61
C ALA A 208 4.52 7.39 -29.08
N PRO A 209 4.91 8.25 -30.00
CA PRO A 209 5.01 7.89 -31.43
C PRO A 209 6.31 7.08 -31.64
N ASN A 210 6.14 5.84 -32.08
CA ASN A 210 7.20 4.96 -32.59
C ASN A 210 6.82 4.51 -34.02
N ASP A 211 7.52 3.54 -34.60
CA ASP A 211 7.33 3.09 -35.99
C ASP A 211 5.98 2.38 -36.29
N GLY A 212 4.97 2.56 -35.42
CA GLY A 212 3.66 1.96 -35.57
C GLY A 212 2.62 2.90 -36.23
N PRO A 213 1.44 2.35 -36.58
CA PRO A 213 0.34 3.13 -37.16
C PRO A 213 -0.34 3.97 -36.08
N ARG A 214 -0.76 5.19 -36.46
CA ARG A 214 -1.63 6.00 -35.60
C ARG A 214 -3.04 5.44 -35.62
N LEU A 215 -3.56 5.07 -34.43
CA LEU A 215 -4.94 4.60 -34.29
C LEU A 215 -5.93 5.76 -34.27
N SER A 216 -7.05 5.57 -34.94
CA SER A 216 -8.18 6.50 -34.88
C SER A 216 -8.84 6.46 -33.50
N ARG A 217 -9.55 7.54 -33.12
CA ARG A 217 -10.34 7.55 -31.90
C ARG A 217 -11.39 6.45 -31.82
N ALA A 218 -11.91 6.03 -32.98
CA ALA A 218 -12.88 4.93 -33.04
C ALA A 218 -12.22 3.60 -32.67
N ARG A 219 -11.02 3.29 -33.24
CA ARG A 219 -10.24 2.10 -32.93
C ARG A 219 -9.83 2.07 -31.44
N LEU A 220 -9.37 3.22 -30.87
CA LEU A 220 -9.01 3.31 -29.46
C LEU A 220 -10.20 3.04 -28.54
N ARG A 221 -11.38 3.56 -28.84
CA ARG A 221 -12.60 3.29 -28.07
C ARG A 221 -13.04 1.82 -28.18
N ALA A 222 -12.93 1.22 -29.37
CA ALA A 222 -13.22 -0.19 -29.57
C ALA A 222 -12.28 -1.09 -28.74
N LEU A 223 -10.99 -0.75 -28.67
CA LEU A 223 -10.01 -1.45 -27.84
C LEU A 223 -10.33 -1.33 -26.34
N VAL A 224 -10.69 -0.16 -25.84
CA VAL A 224 -11.12 0.01 -24.44
C VAL A 224 -12.40 -0.78 -24.15
N ALA A 225 -13.35 -0.83 -25.10
CA ALA A 225 -14.56 -1.64 -24.96
C ALA A 225 -14.23 -3.15 -24.94
N LEU A 226 -13.30 -3.60 -25.79
CA LEU A 226 -12.77 -4.97 -25.76
C LEU A 226 -12.16 -5.28 -24.41
N SER A 227 -11.19 -4.47 -23.90
CA SER A 227 -10.59 -4.65 -22.58
C SER A 227 -11.65 -4.80 -21.49
N SER A 228 -12.62 -3.87 -21.44
CA SER A 228 -13.67 -3.89 -20.43
C SER A 228 -14.57 -5.13 -20.51
N SER A 229 -14.74 -5.70 -21.68
CA SER A 229 -15.52 -6.94 -21.87
C SER A 229 -14.70 -8.16 -21.49
N VAL A 230 -13.42 -8.19 -21.85
CA VAL A 230 -12.47 -9.25 -21.47
C VAL A 230 -12.28 -9.25 -19.94
N ASP A 231 -12.06 -8.09 -19.32
CA ASP A 231 -11.91 -7.95 -17.86
C ASP A 231 -13.13 -8.53 -17.11
N ARG A 232 -14.35 -8.30 -17.61
CA ARG A 232 -15.58 -8.87 -17.04
C ARG A 232 -15.70 -10.38 -17.24
N THR A 233 -15.28 -10.90 -18.40
CA THR A 233 -15.35 -12.33 -18.73
C THR A 233 -14.40 -13.14 -17.86
N PHE A 234 -13.22 -12.60 -17.56
CA PHE A 234 -12.17 -13.29 -16.81
C PHE A 234 -12.07 -12.88 -15.35
N GLY A 235 -12.89 -11.91 -14.89
CA GLY A 235 -12.95 -11.49 -13.49
C GLY A 235 -11.82 -10.61 -13.03
N GLY A 236 -11.04 -10.04 -13.97
CA GLY A 236 -9.92 -9.14 -13.67
C GLY A 236 -9.19 -8.66 -14.92
N PRO A 237 -8.25 -7.72 -14.77
CA PRO A 237 -7.53 -7.15 -15.90
C PRO A 237 -6.71 -8.20 -16.64
N GLN A 238 -6.75 -8.11 -17.95
CA GLN A 238 -6.08 -9.02 -18.85
C GLN A 238 -5.04 -8.31 -19.70
N ASP A 239 -4.01 -9.04 -20.08
CA ASP A 239 -3.10 -8.79 -21.18
C ASP A 239 -3.69 -9.43 -22.43
N VAL A 240 -3.96 -8.62 -23.43
CA VAL A 240 -4.76 -8.99 -24.60
C VAL A 240 -3.95 -8.76 -25.88
N GLU A 241 -3.76 -9.82 -26.67
CA GLU A 241 -3.32 -9.69 -28.05
C GLU A 241 -4.55 -9.46 -28.94
N TRP A 242 -4.46 -8.45 -29.79
CA TRP A 242 -5.57 -8.05 -30.66
C TRP A 242 -5.10 -7.77 -32.07
N ALA A 243 -6.01 -7.88 -33.01
CA ALA A 243 -5.77 -7.46 -34.39
C ALA A 243 -7.00 -6.80 -35.02
N ILE A 244 -6.79 -5.89 -35.96
CA ILE A 244 -7.83 -5.26 -36.77
C ILE A 244 -7.57 -5.61 -38.23
N GLY A 245 -8.58 -6.24 -38.85
CA GLY A 245 -8.57 -6.55 -40.26
C GLY A 245 -8.77 -5.31 -41.15
N ARG A 246 -8.57 -5.45 -42.43
CA ARG A 246 -8.84 -4.40 -43.44
C ARG A 246 -10.31 -3.98 -43.49
N ASP A 247 -11.21 -4.83 -43.01
CA ASP A 247 -12.64 -4.60 -42.89
C ASP A 247 -13.03 -3.90 -41.57
N GLU A 248 -12.06 -3.37 -40.83
CA GLU A 248 -12.21 -2.75 -39.50
C GLU A 248 -12.72 -3.70 -38.40
N THR A 249 -12.74 -5.02 -38.67
CA THR A 249 -13.10 -6.01 -37.65
C THR A 249 -12.00 -6.15 -36.62
N LEU A 250 -12.36 -5.95 -35.34
CA LEU A 250 -11.46 -6.15 -34.19
C LEU A 250 -11.57 -7.59 -33.70
N TRP A 251 -10.44 -8.27 -33.62
CA TRP A 251 -10.30 -9.65 -33.20
C TRP A 251 -9.52 -9.77 -31.90
N LEU A 252 -9.98 -10.64 -31.00
CA LEU A 252 -9.24 -11.12 -29.84
C LEU A 252 -8.40 -12.33 -30.28
N LEU A 253 -7.10 -12.25 -30.17
CA LEU A 253 -6.17 -13.32 -30.57
C LEU A 253 -5.67 -14.14 -29.37
N GLN A 254 -5.48 -13.48 -28.22
CA GLN A 254 -5.08 -14.12 -26.95
C GLN A 254 -5.50 -13.26 -25.77
N SER A 255 -5.77 -13.89 -24.63
CA SER A 255 -6.01 -13.21 -23.35
C SER A 255 -5.37 -14.01 -22.23
N ARG A 256 -4.61 -13.33 -21.39
CA ARG A 256 -4.02 -13.91 -20.17
C ARG A 256 -4.16 -12.94 -18.99
N PRO A 257 -4.21 -13.45 -17.75
CA PRO A 257 -4.22 -12.60 -16.57
C PRO A 257 -2.98 -11.71 -16.52
N VAL A 258 -3.15 -10.44 -16.14
CA VAL A 258 -2.01 -9.57 -15.85
C VAL A 258 -1.43 -10.00 -14.51
N THR A 259 -0.15 -10.35 -14.49
CA THR A 259 0.58 -10.75 -13.27
C THR A 259 1.06 -9.55 -12.45
N THR A 260 1.02 -8.35 -13.01
CA THR A 260 1.32 -7.11 -12.28
C THR A 260 0.27 -6.84 -11.23
N GLU A 261 0.69 -6.48 -10.02
CA GLU A 261 -0.22 -6.11 -8.94
C GLU A 261 -1.15 -4.96 -9.36
N VAL A 262 -2.45 -5.25 -9.40
CA VAL A 262 -3.46 -4.28 -9.85
C VAL A 262 -3.66 -3.19 -8.82
N ARG A 263 -3.33 -1.97 -9.18
CA ARG A 263 -3.43 -0.79 -8.34
C ARG A 263 -4.75 -0.06 -8.62
N GLY A 264 -5.71 -0.20 -7.71
CA GLY A 264 -6.95 0.59 -7.78
C GLY A 264 -6.63 2.08 -7.66
N VAL A 265 -7.31 2.93 -8.45
CA VAL A 265 -7.32 4.37 -8.13
C VAL A 265 -8.14 4.55 -6.87
N PRO A 266 -7.57 5.03 -5.77
CA PRO A 266 -8.29 5.19 -4.54
C PRO A 266 -9.46 6.16 -4.73
N ARG A 267 -10.68 5.64 -4.73
CA ARG A 267 -11.90 6.44 -4.64
C ARG A 267 -12.29 6.48 -3.17
N GLY A 268 -12.05 7.61 -2.51
CA GLY A 268 -12.37 7.77 -1.10
C GLY A 268 -11.18 8.25 -0.29
N PRO A 269 -11.29 8.21 1.05
CA PRO A 269 -10.21 8.55 1.97
C PRO A 269 -9.01 7.63 1.76
N ILE A 270 -7.80 8.21 1.80
CA ILE A 270 -6.54 7.46 1.85
C ILE A 270 -5.94 7.75 3.19
N TYR A 271 -5.86 6.72 4.00
CA TYR A 271 -5.32 6.80 5.34
C TYR A 271 -3.85 6.37 5.37
N GLY A 272 -3.15 6.88 6.35
CA GLY A 272 -1.81 6.43 6.71
C GLY A 272 -1.45 6.94 8.10
N PRO A 273 -0.40 6.35 8.71
CA PRO A 273 0.11 6.84 9.99
C PRO A 273 0.51 8.32 9.96
N GLY A 274 1.12 8.80 8.86
CA GLY A 274 1.44 10.22 8.66
C GLY A 274 2.02 10.89 9.91
N PRO A 275 1.70 12.18 10.14
CA PRO A 275 2.23 12.90 11.31
C PRO A 275 1.76 12.38 12.66
N VAL A 276 0.65 11.62 12.72
CA VAL A 276 0.12 11.12 14.01
C VAL A 276 0.93 9.97 14.58
N ALA A 277 1.70 9.26 13.74
CA ALA A 277 2.60 8.21 14.17
C ALA A 277 3.71 8.70 15.12
N GLU A 278 4.12 9.97 15.02
CA GLU A 278 5.07 10.55 15.96
C GLU A 278 4.49 10.72 17.37
N THR A 279 3.18 10.95 17.44
CA THR A 279 2.49 11.09 18.72
C THR A 279 2.14 9.72 19.30
N PHE A 280 1.67 8.80 18.45
CA PHE A 280 1.26 7.46 18.79
C PHE A 280 2.01 6.42 17.97
N PRO A 281 3.30 6.17 18.27
CA PRO A 281 4.11 5.21 17.52
C PRO A 281 3.74 3.76 17.80
N GLU A 282 3.13 3.50 18.96
CA GLU A 282 2.66 2.20 19.39
C GLU A 282 1.13 2.12 19.33
N PRO A 283 0.56 0.91 19.20
CA PRO A 283 -0.89 0.75 19.22
C PRO A 283 -1.48 1.13 20.57
N LEU A 284 -2.59 1.86 20.53
CA LEU A 284 -3.30 2.32 21.71
C LEU A 284 -4.25 1.25 22.24
N THR A 285 -4.25 1.04 23.54
CA THR A 285 -5.26 0.25 24.24
C THR A 285 -6.65 0.91 24.18
N GLU A 286 -7.69 0.23 24.62
CA GLU A 286 -9.06 0.73 24.56
C GLU A 286 -9.23 2.08 25.27
N LEU A 287 -8.69 2.19 26.49
CA LEU A 287 -8.75 3.44 27.25
C LEU A 287 -7.93 4.56 26.61
N GLU A 288 -6.72 4.26 26.17
CA GLU A 288 -5.84 5.22 25.51
C GLU A 288 -6.49 5.78 24.24
N ARG A 289 -7.11 4.91 23.44
CA ARG A 289 -7.90 5.31 22.29
C ARG A 289 -9.05 6.25 22.67
N ASP A 290 -9.81 5.93 23.69
CA ASP A 290 -10.93 6.77 24.14
C ASP A 290 -10.47 8.12 24.69
N LEU A 291 -9.31 8.17 25.33
CA LEU A 291 -8.76 9.41 25.87
C LEU A 291 -8.21 10.35 24.81
N TRP A 292 -7.53 9.81 23.78
CA TRP A 292 -6.63 10.62 22.93
C TRP A 292 -7.08 10.75 21.48
N VAL A 293 -7.77 9.75 20.91
CA VAL A 293 -8.19 9.81 19.50
C VAL A 293 -9.34 10.81 19.26
N PRO A 294 -10.42 10.88 20.07
CA PRO A 294 -11.48 11.83 19.82
C PRO A 294 -11.02 13.30 19.86
N PRO A 295 -10.24 13.77 20.87
CA PRO A 295 -9.77 15.15 20.90
C PRO A 295 -8.83 15.46 19.71
N LEU A 296 -8.01 14.52 19.25
CA LEU A 296 -7.19 14.69 18.06
C LEU A 296 -8.06 14.81 16.80
N ARG A 297 -9.05 13.93 16.63
CA ARG A 297 -9.98 13.97 15.48
C ARG A 297 -10.69 15.32 15.40
N GLU A 298 -11.29 15.78 16.49
CA GLU A 298 -11.98 17.06 16.57
C GLU A 298 -11.03 18.24 16.27
N ALA A 299 -9.79 18.18 16.74
CA ALA A 299 -8.79 19.20 16.49
C ALA A 299 -8.40 19.28 15.00
N VAL A 300 -8.17 18.14 14.34
CA VAL A 300 -7.85 18.08 12.91
C VAL A 300 -9.03 18.61 12.08
N GLU A 301 -10.26 18.18 12.39
CA GLU A 301 -11.48 18.69 11.72
C GLU A 301 -11.59 20.20 11.86
N GLU A 302 -11.35 20.73 13.05
CA GLU A 302 -11.40 22.16 13.33
C GLU A 302 -10.32 22.92 12.54
N ALA A 303 -9.09 22.43 12.55
CA ALA A 303 -7.96 23.06 11.85
C ALA A 303 -8.16 23.07 10.33
N VAL A 304 -8.57 21.94 9.74
CA VAL A 304 -8.85 21.81 8.30
C VAL A 304 -10.01 22.72 7.88
N ARG A 305 -11.06 22.82 8.70
CA ARG A 305 -12.19 23.73 8.48
C ARG A 305 -11.80 25.20 8.56
N LEU A 306 -10.99 25.59 9.54
CA LEU A 306 -10.56 26.99 9.74
C LEU A 306 -9.56 27.43 8.69
N SER A 307 -8.63 26.59 8.30
CA SER A 307 -7.68 26.85 7.20
C SER A 307 -8.35 26.90 5.82
N GLY A 308 -9.52 26.28 5.68
CA GLY A 308 -10.22 26.15 4.42
C GLY A 308 -9.61 25.13 3.46
N SER A 309 -8.79 24.22 3.97
CA SER A 309 -8.11 23.16 3.20
C SER A 309 -9.08 22.11 2.67
N ALA A 310 -10.22 21.88 3.35
CA ALA A 310 -11.28 21.01 2.88
C ALA A 310 -12.66 21.68 2.97
N SER A 311 -13.59 21.21 2.13
CA SER A 311 -14.98 21.61 2.20
C SER A 311 -15.72 20.81 3.31
N ARG A 312 -16.85 21.36 3.77
CA ARG A 312 -17.72 20.63 4.74
C ARG A 312 -18.13 19.25 4.21
N LYS A 313 -18.36 19.13 2.90
CA LYS A 313 -18.71 17.86 2.24
C LYS A 313 -17.57 16.84 2.30
N ASP A 314 -16.32 17.30 2.18
CA ASP A 314 -15.15 16.42 2.28
C ASP A 314 -14.99 15.88 3.71
N LEU A 315 -15.25 16.73 4.71
CA LEU A 315 -15.21 16.33 6.14
C LEU A 315 -16.37 15.40 6.52
N GLU A 316 -17.56 15.58 5.93
CA GLU A 316 -18.71 14.68 6.12
C GLU A 316 -18.54 13.32 5.39
N ALA A 317 -17.67 13.26 4.42
CA ALA A 317 -17.44 12.05 3.59
C ALA A 317 -16.38 11.10 4.14
N SER A 318 -15.59 11.50 5.15
CA SER A 318 -14.54 10.66 5.72
C SER A 318 -14.34 10.94 7.21
N GLU A 319 -14.05 9.91 7.99
CA GLU A 319 -13.46 10.10 9.31
C GLU A 319 -12.03 10.59 9.15
N VAL A 320 -11.72 11.78 9.64
CA VAL A 320 -10.41 12.43 9.44
C VAL A 320 -9.29 11.68 10.15
N VAL A 321 -9.57 11.10 11.31
CA VAL A 321 -8.67 10.27 12.11
C VAL A 321 -9.37 8.98 12.45
N VAL A 322 -8.76 7.85 12.16
CA VAL A 322 -9.25 6.50 12.46
C VAL A 322 -8.30 5.77 13.39
N ALA A 323 -8.83 4.80 14.13
CA ALA A 323 -8.02 3.85 14.88
C ALA A 323 -8.42 2.43 14.46
N ILE A 324 -7.45 1.64 13.98
CA ILE A 324 -7.65 0.28 13.50
C ILE A 324 -6.69 -0.62 14.26
N ASP A 325 -7.22 -1.62 14.95
CA ASP A 325 -6.44 -2.54 15.79
C ASP A 325 -5.47 -1.81 16.74
N GLY A 326 -5.91 -0.65 17.29
CA GLY A 326 -5.13 0.21 18.17
C GLY A 326 -4.22 1.22 17.44
N HIS A 327 -3.90 1.01 16.19
CA HIS A 327 -3.04 1.92 15.41
C HIS A 327 -3.83 3.14 14.91
N VAL A 328 -3.29 4.33 15.08
CA VAL A 328 -3.92 5.60 14.69
C VAL A 328 -3.46 6.01 13.30
N ALA A 329 -4.40 6.41 12.45
CA ALA A 329 -4.13 6.91 11.11
C ALA A 329 -4.98 8.13 10.78
N ILE A 330 -4.50 8.94 9.84
CA ILE A 330 -5.15 10.17 9.37
C ILE A 330 -5.44 10.10 7.88
N ASP A 331 -6.49 10.78 7.40
CA ASP A 331 -6.72 10.97 5.96
C ASP A 331 -5.62 11.88 5.38
N LEU A 332 -4.66 11.28 4.68
CA LEU A 332 -3.47 11.94 4.12
C LEU A 332 -3.81 13.02 3.08
N ARG A 333 -4.99 12.96 2.47
CA ARG A 333 -5.46 13.99 1.52
C ARG A 333 -5.85 15.26 2.27
N LEU A 334 -6.46 15.12 3.44
CA LEU A 334 -6.86 16.23 4.31
C LEU A 334 -5.66 16.78 5.08
N ALA A 335 -4.69 15.93 5.40
CA ALA A 335 -3.40 16.34 5.95
C ALA A 335 -2.51 17.09 4.95
N GLY A 336 -2.83 17.03 3.64
CA GLY A 336 -2.08 17.70 2.58
C GLY A 336 -0.86 16.93 2.07
N GLU A 337 -0.64 15.70 2.54
CA GLU A 337 0.48 14.85 2.09
C GLU A 337 0.21 14.25 0.70
N ILE A 338 -1.04 14.00 0.37
CA ILE A 338 -1.45 13.53 -0.95
C ILE A 338 -2.25 14.61 -1.67
N GLN A 339 -1.73 15.11 -2.80
CA GLN A 339 -2.48 16.06 -3.60
C GLN A 339 -3.59 15.34 -4.39
N PRO A 340 -4.85 15.79 -4.30
CA PRO A 340 -5.90 15.22 -5.12
C PRO A 340 -5.62 15.45 -6.60
N PRO A 341 -5.93 14.49 -7.49
CA PRO A 341 -5.73 14.65 -8.93
C PRO A 341 -6.41 15.93 -9.42
N ARG A 342 -5.66 16.76 -10.14
CA ARG A 342 -6.16 18.02 -10.69
C ARG A 342 -7.25 17.73 -11.72
N SER A 343 -8.52 17.74 -11.33
CA SER A 343 -9.63 17.59 -12.27
C SER A 343 -9.73 18.82 -13.18
N LEU A 344 -9.81 18.61 -14.48
CA LEU A 344 -10.03 19.69 -15.48
C LEU A 344 -11.29 20.53 -15.18
N GLY A 345 -12.33 19.94 -14.57
CA GLY A 345 -13.55 20.65 -14.16
C GLY A 345 -13.32 21.75 -13.12
N ARG A 346 -12.26 21.64 -12.29
CA ARG A 346 -11.90 22.68 -11.33
C ARG A 346 -11.21 23.89 -11.97
N ARG A 347 -10.66 23.73 -13.19
CA ARG A 347 -10.12 24.85 -14.00
C ARG A 347 -11.21 25.68 -14.68
N LEU A 348 -12.38 25.10 -14.91
CA LEU A 348 -13.48 25.73 -15.64
C LEU A 348 -14.57 26.34 -14.75
N ASN A 349 -14.49 26.16 -13.42
CA ASN A 349 -15.44 26.76 -12.49
C ASN A 349 -14.85 28.07 -11.94
N PRO A 350 -15.23 29.25 -12.45
CA PRO A 350 -14.79 30.50 -11.86
C PRO A 350 -15.50 30.68 -10.53
N ILE A 351 -14.85 30.22 -9.44
CA ILE A 351 -15.24 30.68 -8.12
C ILE A 351 -15.18 32.20 -8.18
N PRO A 352 -16.27 32.94 -7.85
CA PRO A 352 -16.27 34.37 -7.91
C PRO A 352 -15.05 34.92 -7.20
N ALA A 353 -14.32 35.83 -7.81
CA ALA A 353 -13.11 36.46 -7.28
C ALA A 353 -13.33 36.98 -5.84
N ALA A 354 -14.55 37.43 -5.53
CA ALA A 354 -14.97 37.84 -4.20
C ALA A 354 -14.94 36.69 -3.14
N GLY A 355 -15.23 35.44 -3.52
CA GLY A 355 -15.17 34.29 -2.60
C GLY A 355 -13.73 33.92 -2.25
N ARG A 356 -12.83 33.96 -3.25
CA ARG A 356 -11.39 33.73 -3.00
C ARG A 356 -10.77 34.84 -2.13
N LEU A 357 -11.13 36.11 -2.38
CA LEU A 357 -10.67 37.24 -1.58
C LEU A 357 -11.15 37.14 -0.10
N ARG A 358 -12.41 36.77 0.11
CA ARG A 358 -12.93 36.55 1.48
C ARG A 358 -12.25 35.38 2.19
N GLY A 359 -11.97 34.27 1.49
CA GLY A 359 -11.22 33.14 2.01
C GLY A 359 -9.79 33.54 2.41
N ALA A 360 -9.05 34.18 1.49
CA ALA A 360 -7.69 34.66 1.74
C ALA A 360 -7.63 35.70 2.88
N TRP A 361 -8.60 36.60 2.97
CA TRP A 361 -8.68 37.58 4.05
C TRP A 361 -8.92 36.92 5.40
N ARG A 362 -9.84 35.93 5.47
CA ARG A 362 -10.12 35.18 6.69
C ARG A 362 -8.91 34.39 7.17
N VAL A 363 -8.21 33.69 6.28
CA VAL A 363 -6.97 32.96 6.57
C VAL A 363 -5.86 33.93 7.02
N GLY A 364 -5.73 35.06 6.35
CA GLY A 364 -4.76 36.11 6.73
C GLY A 364 -5.01 36.68 8.13
N ARG A 365 -6.26 36.92 8.50
CA ARG A 365 -6.62 37.36 9.87
C ARG A 365 -6.35 36.27 10.91
N LEU A 366 -6.69 35.01 10.60
CA LEU A 366 -6.40 33.88 11.46
C LEU A 366 -4.90 33.74 11.68
N ARG A 367 -4.09 33.78 10.62
CA ARG A 367 -2.62 33.73 10.68
C ARG A 367 -2.06 34.85 11.59
N ALA A 368 -2.58 36.06 11.46
CA ALA A 368 -2.13 37.19 12.28
C ALA A 368 -2.52 37.08 13.77
N ALA A 369 -3.66 36.47 14.08
CA ALA A 369 -4.13 36.31 15.45
C ALA A 369 -3.58 35.06 16.16
N LEU A 370 -3.10 34.07 15.39
CA LEU A 370 -2.75 32.75 15.90
C LEU A 370 -1.66 32.78 16.99
N PRO A 371 -0.59 33.59 16.89
CA PRO A 371 0.42 33.67 17.95
C PRO A 371 -0.16 34.08 19.31
N SER A 372 -0.88 35.19 19.34
CA SER A 372 -1.51 35.66 20.60
C SER A 372 -2.56 34.68 21.15
N LEU A 373 -3.27 33.97 20.26
CA LEU A 373 -4.21 32.92 20.70
C LEU A 373 -3.46 31.73 21.31
N ALA A 374 -2.33 31.34 20.73
CA ALA A 374 -1.47 30.27 21.24
C ALA A 374 -0.87 30.64 22.61
N GLU A 375 -0.31 31.85 22.76
CA GLU A 375 0.20 32.37 24.05
C GLU A 375 -0.87 32.34 25.14
N ASN A 376 -2.04 32.89 24.87
CA ASN A 376 -3.17 32.86 25.79
C ASN A 376 -3.67 31.45 26.15
N LEU A 377 -3.52 30.49 25.21
CA LEU A 377 -3.87 29.08 25.49
C LEU A 377 -2.80 28.46 26.39
N LEU A 378 -1.51 28.69 26.10
CA LEU A 378 -0.39 28.22 26.91
C LEU A 378 -0.49 28.70 28.35
N ASP A 379 -0.72 30.00 28.58
CA ASP A 379 -0.89 30.57 29.93
C ASP A 379 -2.05 29.90 30.70
N ARG A 380 -3.18 29.65 30.03
CA ARG A 380 -4.33 28.97 30.66
C ARG A 380 -4.02 27.51 30.96
N VAL A 381 -3.35 26.81 30.06
CA VAL A 381 -3.00 25.40 30.25
C VAL A 381 -1.99 25.26 31.39
N ASP A 382 -1.00 26.14 31.46
CA ASP A 382 0.00 26.13 32.53
C ASP A 382 -0.66 26.39 33.88
N ALA A 383 -1.55 27.36 33.98
CA ALA A 383 -2.32 27.60 35.19
C ALA A 383 -3.25 26.41 35.57
N ASP A 384 -3.82 25.74 34.57
CA ASP A 384 -4.64 24.55 34.78
C ASP A 384 -3.80 23.36 35.28
N LEU A 385 -2.60 23.16 34.76
CA LEU A 385 -1.68 22.10 35.19
C LEU A 385 -1.14 22.35 36.61
N GLU A 386 -0.76 23.59 36.91
CA GLU A 386 -0.30 23.99 38.26
C GLU A 386 -1.39 23.85 39.35
N ALA A 387 -2.66 24.02 38.96
CA ALA A 387 -3.80 23.91 39.89
C ALA A 387 -4.20 22.46 40.20
N VAL A 388 -3.61 21.44 39.53
CA VAL A 388 -3.93 20.02 39.75
C VAL A 388 -3.33 19.57 41.11
N PRO A 389 -4.12 19.15 42.09
CA PRO A 389 -3.59 18.57 43.33
C PRO A 389 -2.87 17.24 43.06
N ALA A 390 -2.12 16.78 44.04
CA ALA A 390 -1.47 15.47 43.96
C ALA A 390 -2.54 14.36 43.70
N LEU A 391 -2.32 13.51 42.70
CA LEU A 391 -3.30 12.50 42.23
C LEU A 391 -3.84 11.60 43.36
N PRO A 392 -3.03 11.20 44.36
CA PRO A 392 -3.55 10.42 45.51
C PRO A 392 -4.60 11.16 46.35
N GLU A 393 -4.57 12.49 46.34
CA GLU A 393 -5.51 13.34 47.13
C GLU A 393 -6.88 13.48 46.43
N LEU A 394 -6.94 13.22 45.11
CA LEU A 394 -8.16 13.34 44.31
C LEU A 394 -9.07 12.12 44.52
N THR A 395 -10.36 12.34 44.63
CA THR A 395 -11.37 11.26 44.59
C THR A 395 -11.49 10.67 43.18
N SER A 396 -12.05 9.45 43.06
CA SER A 396 -12.28 8.82 41.76
C SER A 396 -13.13 9.70 40.82
N ARG A 397 -14.12 10.40 41.35
CA ARG A 397 -14.93 11.36 40.57
C ARG A 397 -14.12 12.56 40.08
N GLN A 398 -13.18 13.04 40.88
CA GLN A 398 -12.29 14.15 40.48
C GLN A 398 -11.28 13.69 39.43
N LEU A 399 -10.76 12.46 39.54
CA LEU A 399 -9.90 11.89 38.53
C LEU A 399 -10.62 11.75 37.18
N ILE A 400 -11.88 11.27 37.18
CA ILE A 400 -12.70 11.20 35.96
C ILE A 400 -12.93 12.60 35.39
N ALA A 401 -13.28 13.58 36.22
CA ALA A 401 -13.43 14.96 35.78
C ALA A 401 -12.12 15.53 35.15
N LEU A 402 -10.97 15.15 35.73
CA LEU A 402 -9.65 15.51 35.18
C LEU A 402 -9.39 14.89 33.79
N LEU A 403 -9.77 13.62 33.58
CA LEU A 403 -9.70 12.99 32.27
C LEU A 403 -10.53 13.72 31.20
N HIS A 404 -11.77 14.08 31.52
CA HIS A 404 -12.63 14.87 30.61
C HIS A 404 -12.09 16.27 30.33
N ARG A 405 -11.55 16.94 31.36
CA ARG A 405 -10.90 18.24 31.18
C ARG A 405 -9.67 18.10 30.32
N GLY A 406 -8.85 17.04 30.51
CA GLY A 406 -7.70 16.71 29.70
C GLY A 406 -8.05 16.57 28.22
N ARG A 407 -9.11 15.84 27.88
CA ARG A 407 -9.60 15.73 26.49
C ARG A 407 -9.95 17.08 25.88
N THR A 408 -10.60 17.96 26.65
CA THR A 408 -10.95 19.32 26.19
C THR A 408 -9.71 20.17 25.93
N ILE A 409 -8.70 20.10 26.81
CA ILE A 409 -7.43 20.80 26.66
C ILE A 409 -6.63 20.27 25.48
N LEU A 410 -6.53 18.93 25.35
CA LEU A 410 -5.84 18.27 24.23
C LEU A 410 -6.42 18.70 22.89
N ARG A 411 -7.75 18.75 22.73
CA ARG A 411 -8.38 19.25 21.52
C ARG A 411 -7.91 20.65 21.16
N ALA A 412 -7.91 21.57 22.15
CA ALA A 412 -7.49 22.95 21.91
C ALA A 412 -6.00 23.05 21.55
N LEU A 413 -5.15 22.31 22.25
CA LEU A 413 -3.71 22.29 22.00
C LEU A 413 -3.40 21.75 20.60
N HIS A 414 -3.94 20.59 20.23
CA HIS A 414 -3.77 19.99 18.92
C HIS A 414 -4.29 20.91 17.79
N ALA A 415 -5.46 21.53 17.97
CA ALA A 415 -6.01 22.44 16.97
C ALA A 415 -5.07 23.63 16.70
N HIS A 416 -4.52 24.26 17.75
CA HIS A 416 -3.59 25.37 17.63
C HIS A 416 -2.23 24.93 17.03
N GLU A 417 -1.70 23.80 17.47
CA GLU A 417 -0.45 23.22 16.95
C GLU A 417 -0.54 22.95 15.46
N ILE A 418 -1.63 22.29 15.01
CA ILE A 418 -1.87 21.99 13.60
C ILE A 418 -2.05 23.28 12.79
N LEU A 419 -2.84 24.24 13.27
CA LEU A 419 -3.01 25.54 12.61
C LEU A 419 -1.70 26.32 12.49
N MET A 420 -0.86 26.30 13.52
CA MET A 420 0.47 26.90 13.48
C MET A 420 1.31 26.24 12.38
N GLY A 421 1.33 24.89 12.29
CA GLY A 421 2.03 24.17 11.24
C GLY A 421 1.53 24.46 9.83
N MET A 422 0.21 24.61 9.65
CA MET A 422 -0.41 24.86 8.34
C MET A 422 -0.30 26.30 7.85
N LEU A 423 -0.29 27.27 8.74
CA LEU A 423 -0.46 28.69 8.40
C LEU A 423 0.81 29.54 8.61
N THR A 424 1.81 29.01 9.30
CA THR A 424 3.06 29.72 9.51
C THR A 424 4.20 29.04 8.77
N ASP A 425 5.11 29.84 8.23
CA ASP A 425 6.32 29.33 7.59
C ASP A 425 7.28 28.87 8.68
N THR A 426 7.54 27.57 8.72
CA THR A 426 8.46 26.96 9.69
C THR A 426 9.83 26.69 9.10
N GLY A 427 10.14 27.26 7.93
CA GLY A 427 11.43 27.10 7.24
C GLY A 427 12.60 27.69 8.05
N GLY A 428 13.54 26.84 8.43
CA GLY A 428 14.79 27.22 9.11
C GLY A 428 15.32 26.10 10.01
N ASN A 429 16.63 25.91 10.01
CA ASN A 429 17.34 24.97 10.88
C ASN A 429 17.16 25.40 12.34
N ARG A 430 16.47 24.63 13.18
CA ARG A 430 16.16 25.02 14.55
C ARG A 430 16.24 23.84 15.49
N MET A 431 16.73 24.12 16.70
CA MET A 431 16.58 23.20 17.80
C MET A 431 15.11 22.93 18.06
N THR A 432 14.74 21.66 17.99
CA THR A 432 13.39 21.16 18.33
C THR A 432 13.29 20.90 19.82
N GLY A 433 12.06 20.80 20.34
CA GLY A 433 11.85 20.35 21.71
C GLY A 433 12.48 18.98 21.99
N ALA A 434 12.54 18.09 20.98
CA ALA A 434 13.19 16.78 21.09
C ALA A 434 14.73 16.92 21.19
N SER A 435 15.36 17.84 20.43
CA SER A 435 16.80 18.09 20.49
C SER A 435 17.21 18.61 21.88
N VAL A 436 16.40 19.53 22.45
CA VAL A 436 16.63 20.04 23.81
C VAL A 436 16.42 18.93 24.84
N ALA A 437 15.35 18.15 24.69
CA ALA A 437 15.03 17.04 25.58
C ALA A 437 16.14 15.98 25.60
N LEU A 438 16.70 15.66 24.43
CA LEU A 438 17.78 14.69 24.32
C LEU A 438 19.06 15.20 25.03
N ARG A 439 19.45 16.47 24.81
CA ARG A 439 20.59 17.08 25.50
C ARG A 439 20.42 17.04 27.03
N VAL A 440 19.21 17.43 27.49
CA VAL A 440 18.89 17.40 28.92
C VAL A 440 18.94 15.98 29.49
N LEU A 441 18.46 14.98 28.71
CA LEU A 441 18.49 13.58 29.14
C LEU A 441 19.93 13.07 29.24
N VAL A 442 20.80 13.38 28.26
CA VAL A 442 22.20 12.99 28.28
C VAL A 442 22.92 13.60 29.52
N GLU A 443 22.81 14.91 29.73
CA GLU A 443 23.41 15.60 30.88
C GLU A 443 22.94 15.00 32.21
N ALA A 444 21.60 14.73 32.32
CA ALA A 444 21.03 14.15 33.51
C ALA A 444 21.48 12.69 33.77
N ARG A 445 21.69 11.89 32.72
CA ARG A 445 22.24 10.54 32.84
C ARG A 445 23.72 10.57 33.24
N GLU A 446 24.52 11.49 32.70
CA GLU A 446 25.91 11.72 33.12
C GLU A 446 26.00 12.11 34.60
N ASP A 447 25.03 12.91 35.10
CA ASP A 447 24.91 13.30 36.49
C ASP A 447 24.35 12.18 37.39
N GLY A 448 23.98 11.01 36.82
CA GLY A 448 23.49 9.86 37.55
C GLY A 448 22.08 10.05 38.13
N LEU A 449 21.25 10.94 37.56
CA LEU A 449 19.90 11.20 38.04
C LEU A 449 18.95 10.07 37.67
N SER A 450 18.04 9.76 38.59
CA SER A 450 16.93 8.85 38.34
C SER A 450 15.86 9.47 37.43
N ASP A 451 15.03 8.62 36.79
CA ASP A 451 13.93 9.07 35.93
C ASP A 451 13.00 10.07 36.62
N ASP A 452 12.68 9.84 37.89
CA ASP A 452 11.85 10.75 38.68
C ASP A 452 12.51 12.12 38.91
N GLU A 453 13.81 12.16 39.16
CA GLU A 453 14.56 13.40 39.33
C GLU A 453 14.67 14.16 38.01
N ILE A 454 14.91 13.44 36.91
CA ILE A 454 14.96 14.01 35.57
C ILE A 454 13.62 14.65 35.20
N LEU A 455 12.53 13.90 35.36
CA LEU A 455 11.19 14.37 35.03
C LEU A 455 10.77 15.60 35.86
N ASN A 456 11.06 15.57 37.16
CA ASN A 456 10.75 16.68 38.06
C ASN A 456 11.56 17.96 37.80
N ARG A 457 12.81 17.82 37.35
CA ARG A 457 13.69 18.96 37.03
C ARG A 457 13.44 19.52 35.65
N SER A 458 13.16 18.63 34.68
CA SER A 458 13.16 18.98 33.25
C SER A 458 12.07 18.19 32.50
N PRO A 459 10.80 18.50 32.68
CA PRO A 459 9.70 17.76 32.05
C PRO A 459 9.68 17.82 30.52
N ILE A 460 10.58 18.60 29.89
CA ILE A 460 10.79 18.61 28.44
C ILE A 460 11.18 17.23 27.91
N VAL A 461 11.80 16.37 28.74
CA VAL A 461 12.20 15.01 28.37
C VAL A 461 11.04 14.12 27.95
N LEU A 462 9.80 14.48 28.32
CA LEU A 462 8.58 13.82 27.83
C LEU A 462 8.40 13.95 26.31
N ALA A 463 9.12 14.85 25.64
CA ALA A 463 9.14 14.91 24.17
C ALA A 463 9.76 13.65 23.52
N LEU A 464 10.53 12.86 24.27
CA LEU A 464 11.19 11.62 23.81
C LEU A 464 10.36 10.37 24.13
N VAL A 465 9.24 10.49 24.83
CA VAL A 465 8.46 9.36 25.33
C VAL A 465 7.09 9.28 24.65
N ALA A 466 6.70 8.07 24.21
CA ALA A 466 5.35 7.84 23.75
C ALA A 466 4.35 7.92 24.91
N PRO A 467 3.14 8.49 24.73
CA PRO A 467 2.14 8.53 25.77
C PRO A 467 1.57 7.14 26.07
N LYS A 468 1.44 6.80 27.35
CA LYS A 468 0.87 5.55 27.85
C LYS A 468 0.08 5.75 29.14
N VAL A 469 -0.92 4.91 29.36
CA VAL A 469 -1.56 4.75 30.67
C VAL A 469 -0.65 3.86 31.53
N ALA A 470 0.17 4.50 32.35
CA ALA A 470 1.17 3.86 33.17
C ALA A 470 1.37 4.65 34.49
N PRO A 471 1.96 4.05 35.52
CA PRO A 471 2.26 4.77 36.78
C PRO A 471 3.32 5.86 36.56
N ARG A 472 4.22 5.65 35.59
CA ARG A 472 5.32 6.55 35.24
C ARG A 472 5.66 6.43 33.77
N PRO A 473 6.15 7.49 33.11
CA PRO A 473 6.72 7.40 31.80
C PRO A 473 8.04 6.62 31.86
N GLN A 474 8.31 5.79 30.85
CA GLN A 474 9.57 5.08 30.71
C GLN A 474 10.52 5.91 29.86
N MET A 475 11.59 6.40 30.47
CA MET A 475 12.61 7.15 29.76
C MET A 475 13.56 6.20 29.03
N PRO A 476 14.15 6.59 27.90
CA PRO A 476 15.22 5.85 27.27
C PRO A 476 16.35 5.57 28.26
N ALA A 477 16.80 4.30 28.34
CA ALA A 477 17.82 3.89 29.30
C ALA A 477 19.20 4.47 28.96
N GLU A 478 19.51 4.52 27.66
CA GLU A 478 20.74 5.08 27.12
C GLU A 478 20.43 6.33 26.30
N ALA A 479 21.28 7.34 26.43
CA ALA A 479 21.23 8.51 25.59
C ALA A 479 22.69 8.93 25.29
N THR A 480 23.00 9.09 24.01
CA THR A 480 24.32 9.52 23.56
C THR A 480 24.28 10.97 23.11
N ALA A 481 25.28 11.76 23.49
CA ALA A 481 25.38 13.14 23.05
C ALA A 481 25.49 13.19 21.52
N ILE A 482 24.55 13.90 20.89
CA ILE A 482 24.61 14.22 19.47
C ILE A 482 25.26 15.59 19.35
N ASN A 483 26.21 15.74 18.45
CA ASN A 483 26.80 17.05 18.16
C ASN A 483 25.78 17.87 17.34
N LEU A 484 24.82 18.42 18.03
CA LEU A 484 23.89 19.41 17.49
C LEU A 484 24.74 20.70 17.30
N GLY A 485 25.01 21.10 16.07
CA GLY A 485 25.83 22.26 15.74
C GLY A 485 25.54 23.52 16.58
N PRO A 486 26.27 24.59 16.40
CA PRO A 486 26.15 25.79 17.26
C PRO A 486 24.72 26.36 17.20
N ASP A 487 24.20 26.77 18.35
CA ASP A 487 22.90 27.46 18.50
C ASP A 487 22.83 28.64 17.50
N HIS A 488 22.13 28.47 16.40
CA HIS A 488 21.81 29.60 15.53
C HIS A 488 20.52 30.25 16.05
N ASP A 489 20.75 31.27 16.88
CA ASP A 489 19.72 32.15 17.45
C ASP A 489 19.15 33.11 16.39
N SER A 490 18.35 32.57 15.46
CA SER A 490 17.50 33.40 14.57
C SER A 490 16.08 32.85 14.54
N GLY A 491 15.46 32.92 15.69
CA GLY A 491 14.13 32.41 15.94
C GLY A 491 13.02 33.25 15.29
N ASN A 492 12.22 32.61 14.46
CA ASN A 492 10.86 33.07 14.19
C ASN A 492 9.98 32.61 15.38
N ASP A 493 9.36 33.50 16.10
CA ASP A 493 8.54 33.25 17.30
C ASP A 493 7.48 32.14 17.12
N HIS A 494 7.02 31.93 15.90
CA HIS A 494 6.01 30.95 15.57
C HIS A 494 6.47 29.49 15.78
N GLY A 495 7.73 29.18 15.52
CA GLY A 495 8.30 27.85 15.76
C GLY A 495 8.39 27.52 17.24
N ILE A 496 8.82 28.50 18.04
CA ILE A 496 8.92 28.38 19.50
C ILE A 496 7.53 28.11 20.10
N LEU A 497 6.51 28.85 19.65
CA LEU A 497 5.12 28.69 20.12
C LEU A 497 4.57 27.30 19.74
N ARG A 498 4.87 26.83 18.54
CA ARG A 498 4.46 25.48 18.11
C ARG A 498 5.07 24.39 19.00
N GLU A 499 6.36 24.48 19.28
CA GLU A 499 7.04 23.53 20.17
C GLU A 499 6.50 23.63 21.61
N ALA A 500 6.19 24.83 22.09
CA ALA A 500 5.56 25.01 23.39
C ALA A 500 4.18 24.34 23.47
N LEU A 501 3.36 24.42 22.40
CA LEU A 501 2.08 23.73 22.32
C LEU A 501 2.26 22.20 22.35
N ARG A 502 3.22 21.66 21.57
CA ARG A 502 3.56 20.23 21.55
C ARG A 502 3.97 19.71 22.91
N LEU A 503 4.78 20.47 23.64
CA LEU A 503 5.21 20.08 24.97
C LEU A 503 4.02 19.98 25.92
N ARG A 504 3.04 20.93 25.88
CA ARG A 504 1.82 20.87 26.71
C ARG A 504 0.92 19.71 26.31
N VAL A 505 0.88 19.33 25.04
CA VAL A 505 0.23 18.09 24.60
C VAL A 505 0.83 16.87 25.31
N ARG A 506 2.17 16.77 25.35
CA ARG A 506 2.86 15.66 26.04
C ARG A 506 2.59 15.65 27.53
N TRP A 507 2.63 16.79 28.19
CA TRP A 507 2.32 16.91 29.61
C TRP A 507 0.86 16.50 29.91
N MET A 508 -0.07 16.89 29.03
CA MET A 508 -1.47 16.54 29.20
C MET A 508 -1.75 15.06 28.96
N HIS A 509 -1.07 14.45 28.00
CA HIS A 509 -1.12 13.00 27.79
C HIS A 509 -0.60 12.24 29.03
N GLU A 510 0.53 12.65 29.56
CA GLU A 510 1.16 12.05 30.73
C GLU A 510 0.28 12.20 31.99
N LEU A 511 -0.25 13.40 32.25
CA LEU A 511 -1.17 13.63 33.36
C LEU A 511 -2.44 12.77 33.24
N SER A 512 -3.00 12.65 32.02
CA SER A 512 -4.17 11.80 31.76
C SER A 512 -3.84 10.32 31.98
N GLY A 513 -2.67 9.86 31.51
CA GLY A 513 -2.21 8.47 31.68
C GLY A 513 -2.06 8.11 33.16
N ARG A 514 -1.38 8.94 33.95
CA ARG A 514 -1.24 8.72 35.42
C ARG A 514 -2.58 8.81 36.15
N SER A 515 -3.45 9.73 35.74
CA SER A 515 -4.80 9.86 36.35
C SER A 515 -5.64 8.60 36.10
N ALA A 516 -5.56 8.03 34.89
CA ALA A 516 -6.22 6.79 34.56
C ALA A 516 -5.61 5.61 35.34
N TRP A 517 -4.27 5.57 35.47
CA TRP A 517 -3.60 4.54 36.27
C TRP A 517 -4.02 4.59 37.75
N ALA A 518 -4.08 5.78 38.33
CA ALA A 518 -4.55 5.97 39.72
C ALA A 518 -6.02 5.50 39.94
N LEU A 519 -6.87 5.59 38.92
CA LEU A 519 -8.20 4.95 38.95
C LEU A 519 -8.07 3.43 38.92
N GLY A 520 -7.16 2.85 38.12
CA GLY A 520 -6.88 1.43 38.09
C GLY A 520 -6.41 0.89 39.42
N GLU A 521 -5.53 1.60 40.14
CA GLU A 521 -5.09 1.24 41.47
C GLU A 521 -6.26 1.17 42.46
N ARG A 522 -7.21 2.11 42.38
CA ARG A 522 -8.39 2.13 43.22
C ARG A 522 -9.36 0.99 42.92
N LEU A 523 -9.59 0.72 41.63
CA LEU A 523 -10.43 -0.39 41.21
C LEU A 523 -9.81 -1.75 41.59
N ALA A 524 -8.50 -1.86 41.58
CA ALA A 524 -7.81 -3.04 42.07
C ALA A 524 -7.92 -3.15 43.60
N ALA A 525 -7.79 -2.04 44.34
CA ALA A 525 -7.94 -2.02 45.80
C ALA A 525 -9.38 -2.33 46.25
N SER A 526 -10.40 -1.99 45.45
CA SER A 526 -11.80 -2.34 45.72
C SER A 526 -12.16 -3.78 45.30
N GLY A 527 -11.28 -4.46 44.57
CA GLY A 527 -11.52 -5.80 44.04
C GLY A 527 -12.32 -5.85 42.73
N ASP A 528 -12.58 -4.69 42.11
CA ASP A 528 -13.23 -4.59 40.82
C ASP A 528 -12.28 -5.01 39.68
N LEU A 529 -10.96 -4.84 39.84
CA LEU A 529 -9.91 -5.33 38.98
C LEU A 529 -8.96 -6.26 39.74
N THR A 530 -8.32 -7.21 39.06
CA THR A 530 -7.29 -8.07 39.64
C THR A 530 -5.93 -7.38 39.77
N GLU A 531 -5.67 -6.44 38.84
CA GLU A 531 -4.45 -5.61 38.84
C GLU A 531 -4.73 -4.24 38.19
N PRO A 532 -3.99 -3.18 38.56
CA PRO A 532 -4.24 -1.82 38.07
C PRO A 532 -4.15 -1.68 36.54
N GLY A 533 -3.24 -2.42 35.92
CA GLY A 533 -2.98 -2.34 34.47
C GLY A 533 -4.15 -2.73 33.59
N LEU A 534 -5.08 -3.55 34.10
CA LEU A 534 -6.28 -3.95 33.36
C LEU A 534 -7.22 -2.79 33.03
N ILE A 535 -7.09 -1.64 33.69
CA ILE A 535 -7.86 -0.44 33.35
C ILE A 535 -7.65 -0.02 31.89
N ARG A 536 -6.51 -0.32 31.29
CA ARG A 536 -6.16 -0.01 29.90
C ARG A 536 -7.10 -0.67 28.89
N HIS A 537 -7.72 -1.79 29.27
CA HIS A 537 -8.64 -2.58 28.44
C HIS A 537 -10.11 -2.27 28.70
N MET A 538 -10.39 -1.22 29.45
CA MET A 538 -11.74 -0.74 29.72
C MET A 538 -12.02 0.53 28.93
N SER A 539 -13.24 0.69 28.43
CA SER A 539 -13.66 1.99 27.91
C SER A 539 -13.80 3.03 29.02
N LEU A 540 -13.62 4.31 28.68
CA LEU A 540 -13.81 5.39 29.62
C LEU A 540 -15.24 5.38 30.24
N GLU A 541 -16.27 5.03 29.43
CA GLU A 541 -17.65 4.90 29.89
C GLU A 541 -17.80 3.80 30.92
N HIS A 542 -17.15 2.64 30.75
CA HIS A 542 -17.17 1.56 31.75
C HIS A 542 -16.51 1.98 33.06
N ILE A 543 -15.37 2.67 32.99
CA ILE A 543 -14.67 3.18 34.18
C ILE A 543 -15.56 4.15 34.94
N GLU A 544 -16.24 5.07 34.26
CA GLU A 544 -17.19 6.01 34.88
C GLU A 544 -18.34 5.29 35.55
N ALA A 545 -18.92 4.29 34.91
CA ALA A 545 -20.02 3.52 35.44
C ALA A 545 -19.63 2.78 36.74
N VAL A 546 -18.45 2.12 36.73
CA VAL A 546 -17.94 1.40 37.93
C VAL A 546 -17.57 2.38 39.04
N ALA A 547 -16.83 3.43 38.75
CA ALA A 547 -16.39 4.40 39.74
C ALA A 547 -17.53 5.24 40.37
N THR A 548 -18.69 5.31 39.71
CA THR A 548 -19.90 5.99 40.22
C THR A 548 -20.92 5.05 40.84
N ASN A 549 -20.57 3.78 41.10
CA ASN A 549 -21.43 2.77 41.72
C ASN A 549 -22.74 2.50 40.94
N ARG A 550 -22.77 2.68 39.64
CA ARG A 550 -23.84 2.16 38.80
C ARG A 550 -23.64 0.64 38.70
N ALA A 551 -24.71 -0.13 38.90
CA ALA A 551 -24.68 -1.59 38.83
C ALA A 551 -24.31 -2.05 37.41
N VAL A 552 -23.03 -2.08 37.12
CA VAL A 552 -22.44 -2.60 35.86
C VAL A 552 -21.67 -3.86 36.26
N VAL A 553 -21.98 -4.97 35.60
CA VAL A 553 -21.18 -6.18 35.69
C VAL A 553 -19.87 -5.85 35.00
N VAL A 554 -18.80 -5.65 35.76
CA VAL A 554 -17.44 -5.61 35.18
C VAL A 554 -17.22 -7.00 34.57
N PRO A 555 -17.05 -7.13 33.25
CA PRO A 555 -16.64 -8.41 32.68
C PRO A 555 -15.41 -8.83 33.45
N LYS A 556 -15.33 -10.11 33.90
CA LYS A 556 -14.08 -10.66 34.41
C LYS A 556 -13.09 -10.58 33.27
N LEU A 557 -12.35 -9.48 33.21
CA LEU A 557 -11.20 -9.30 32.33
C LEU A 557 -10.15 -10.29 32.83
N VAL A 558 -10.20 -11.48 32.25
CA VAL A 558 -9.20 -12.51 32.51
C VAL A 558 -7.90 -12.00 31.89
N ALA A 559 -6.84 -11.96 32.69
CA ALA A 559 -5.48 -11.53 32.33
C ALA A 559 -4.78 -12.38 31.22
N THR A 560 -5.54 -13.02 30.34
CA THR A 560 -5.04 -13.97 29.33
C THR A 560 -5.11 -13.46 27.91
N HIS A 561 -5.50 -12.22 27.70
CA HIS A 561 -5.46 -11.64 26.35
C HIS A 561 -4.31 -10.63 26.29
N GLU A 562 -3.12 -11.09 25.90
CA GLU A 562 -2.25 -10.24 25.09
C GLU A 562 -3.15 -9.73 23.96
N HIS A 563 -3.42 -8.44 23.91
CA HIS A 563 -4.13 -7.86 22.77
C HIS A 563 -3.25 -8.08 21.56
N ASP A 564 -3.73 -8.92 20.65
CA ASP A 564 -3.16 -8.98 19.31
C ASP A 564 -3.57 -7.70 18.59
N PHE A 565 -2.68 -6.72 18.63
CA PHE A 565 -2.87 -5.42 17.98
C PHE A 565 -2.76 -5.52 16.45
N GLY A 566 -2.72 -6.71 15.90
CA GLY A 566 -2.54 -6.91 14.47
C GLY A 566 -1.19 -6.41 13.94
N ALA A 567 -1.01 -6.49 12.64
CA ALA A 567 0.19 -5.97 11.98
C ALA A 567 0.17 -4.43 11.91
N PRO A 568 1.34 -3.76 11.89
CA PRO A 568 1.43 -2.33 11.64
C PRO A 568 0.67 -1.91 10.39
N LEU A 569 0.06 -0.71 10.43
CA LEU A 569 -0.71 -0.20 9.31
C LEU A 569 0.20 0.08 8.10
N PRO A 570 -0.27 -0.21 6.86
CA PRO A 570 0.44 0.21 5.67
C PRO A 570 0.62 1.73 5.61
N ALA A 571 1.69 2.20 4.97
CA ALA A 571 1.95 3.63 4.79
C ALA A 571 0.76 4.36 4.14
N TRP A 572 0.07 3.67 3.22
CA TRP A 572 -1.15 4.14 2.58
C TRP A 572 -2.17 3.02 2.47
N PHE A 573 -3.38 3.27 2.95
CA PHE A 573 -4.45 2.28 2.90
C PHE A 573 -5.83 2.94 2.79
N GLN A 574 -6.81 2.14 2.41
CA GLN A 574 -8.23 2.45 2.50
C GLN A 574 -8.88 1.52 3.52
N VAL A 575 -9.94 1.96 4.13
CA VAL A 575 -10.71 1.12 5.04
C VAL A 575 -11.79 0.40 4.24
N SER A 576 -11.83 -0.92 4.32
CA SER A 576 -12.86 -1.75 3.70
C SER A 576 -14.21 -1.58 4.41
N ASP A 577 -15.30 -2.06 3.78
CA ASP A 577 -16.65 -2.07 4.36
C ASP A 577 -16.75 -2.83 5.71
N ILE A 578 -15.78 -3.71 5.98
CA ILE A 578 -15.67 -4.46 7.25
C ILE A 578 -14.63 -3.88 8.20
N GLY A 579 -14.16 -2.64 7.97
CA GLY A 579 -13.23 -1.93 8.85
C GLY A 579 -11.77 -2.36 8.77
N ARG A 580 -11.37 -3.22 7.81
CA ARG A 580 -9.97 -3.67 7.66
C ARG A 580 -9.18 -2.77 6.72
N PRO A 581 -7.88 -2.55 6.99
CA PRO A 581 -7.02 -1.79 6.10
C PRO A 581 -6.76 -2.59 4.82
N ILE A 582 -7.00 -1.97 3.66
CA ILE A 582 -6.60 -2.48 2.35
C ILE A 582 -5.51 -1.54 1.84
N ARG A 583 -4.31 -2.07 1.60
CA ARG A 583 -3.18 -1.26 1.10
C ARG A 583 -3.62 -0.45 -0.12
N ALA A 584 -3.56 0.86 -0.04
CA ALA A 584 -3.81 1.77 -1.14
C ALA A 584 -2.46 2.19 -1.71
N GLN A 585 -2.32 2.11 -3.03
CA GLN A 585 -1.08 2.51 -3.67
C GLN A 585 -1.29 3.87 -4.34
N CYS A 586 -0.65 4.89 -3.81
CA CYS A 586 -0.40 6.12 -4.55
C CYS A 586 0.85 5.93 -5.42
N ALA A 587 0.84 6.54 -6.60
CA ALA A 587 1.99 6.56 -7.48
C ALA A 587 3.11 7.42 -6.86
N SER A 588 3.89 6.85 -5.96
CA SER A 588 5.26 7.28 -5.72
C SER A 588 6.19 6.28 -6.38
N GLU A 589 7.22 6.82 -6.96
CA GLU A 589 8.18 6.14 -7.79
C GLU A 589 8.76 4.90 -7.09
N VAL A 590 8.89 3.82 -7.85
CA VAL A 590 9.57 2.61 -7.42
C VAL A 590 11.01 2.98 -7.02
N GLY A 591 11.42 2.73 -5.76
CA GLY A 591 12.80 2.82 -5.30
C GLY A 591 13.22 4.15 -4.68
N GLY A 592 12.30 4.95 -4.12
CA GLY A 592 12.66 6.20 -3.43
C GLY A 592 11.57 6.74 -2.51
N GLY A 593 11.98 7.63 -1.61
CA GLY A 593 11.13 8.39 -0.70
C GLY A 593 11.37 9.89 -0.86
N THR A 594 11.08 10.64 0.18
CA THR A 594 11.42 12.07 0.28
C THR A 594 12.64 12.24 1.19
N GLY A 595 13.65 12.93 0.72
CA GLY A 595 14.84 13.21 1.51
C GLY A 595 14.52 14.18 2.65
N ALA A 596 14.95 13.84 3.85
CA ALA A 596 14.77 14.67 5.04
C ALA A 596 16.08 15.39 5.46
N GLY A 597 17.18 15.19 4.72
CA GLY A 597 18.49 15.81 4.95
C GLY A 597 19.51 14.86 5.55
N GLY A 598 20.65 15.39 6.02
CA GLY A 598 21.73 14.62 6.64
C GLY A 598 22.86 14.19 5.69
N GLY A 599 22.80 14.55 4.40
CA GLY A 599 23.83 14.19 3.43
C GLY A 599 23.65 12.81 2.80
N VAL A 600 24.76 12.13 2.51
CA VAL A 600 24.83 10.80 1.88
C VAL A 600 25.75 9.90 2.71
N SER A 601 25.29 8.67 2.96
CA SER A 601 26.12 7.63 3.60
C SER A 601 25.75 6.24 3.13
N SER A 602 26.53 5.24 3.54
CA SER A 602 26.28 3.83 3.17
C SER A 602 26.53 2.91 4.36
N GLY A 603 25.68 1.89 4.53
CA GLY A 603 25.84 0.91 5.58
C GLY A 603 24.98 -0.32 5.36
N PRO A 604 25.16 -1.38 6.15
CA PRO A 604 24.31 -2.54 6.15
C PRO A 604 22.93 -2.23 6.71
N VAL A 605 21.88 -2.72 6.06
CA VAL A 605 20.48 -2.61 6.52
C VAL A 605 20.29 -3.39 7.81
N THR A 606 19.60 -2.76 8.76
CA THR A 606 19.07 -3.42 9.95
C THR A 606 17.62 -3.02 10.19
N TYR A 607 16.81 -3.96 10.74
CA TYR A 607 15.45 -3.69 11.23
C TYR A 607 15.38 -3.63 12.76
N ASP A 608 16.52 -3.83 13.45
CA ASP A 608 16.56 -3.77 14.90
C ASP A 608 16.44 -2.31 15.37
N VAL A 609 15.24 -1.96 15.85
CA VAL A 609 14.92 -0.62 16.34
C VAL A 609 15.31 -0.41 17.81
N GLU A 610 15.60 -1.50 18.56
CA GLU A 610 15.94 -1.43 19.99
C GLU A 610 17.44 -1.28 20.18
N ASP A 611 18.25 -2.06 19.47
CA ASP A 611 19.72 -2.03 19.57
C ASP A 611 20.38 -2.17 18.18
N PRO A 612 20.23 -1.16 17.30
CA PRO A 612 20.80 -1.22 15.96
C PRO A 612 22.34 -1.31 16.02
N PRO A 613 22.97 -2.18 15.22
CA PRO A 613 24.42 -2.28 15.12
C PRO A 613 25.04 -0.93 14.72
N ALA A 614 26.14 -0.56 15.34
CA ALA A 614 26.86 0.68 14.97
C ALA A 614 27.32 0.62 13.50
N GLY A 615 27.13 1.71 12.78
CA GLY A 615 27.48 1.81 11.36
C GLY A 615 26.42 1.22 10.41
N SER A 616 25.20 0.92 10.90
CA SER A 616 24.11 0.40 10.09
C SER A 616 23.18 1.49 9.55
N VAL A 617 22.42 1.14 8.51
CA VAL A 617 21.28 1.90 8.02
C VAL A 617 20.02 1.25 8.59
N LEU A 618 19.30 2.00 9.43
CA LEU A 618 18.06 1.53 10.04
C LEU A 618 16.91 1.65 9.04
N VAL A 619 16.25 0.54 8.76
CA VAL A 619 15.01 0.51 7.97
C VAL A 619 13.84 0.25 8.91
N THR A 620 12.87 1.14 8.93
CA THR A 620 11.73 1.08 9.85
C THR A 620 10.43 1.48 9.17
N THR A 621 9.31 1.08 9.74
CA THR A 621 7.99 1.51 9.24
C THR A 621 7.70 2.97 9.61
N THR A 622 8.18 3.46 10.75
CA THR A 622 7.84 4.79 11.28
C THR A 622 8.99 5.39 12.07
N LEU A 623 9.20 6.69 11.93
CA LEU A 623 10.14 7.43 12.75
C LEU A 623 9.57 7.67 14.15
N THR A 624 10.14 7.00 15.16
CA THR A 624 9.71 7.16 16.55
C THR A 624 10.65 8.08 17.33
N PRO A 625 10.17 8.89 18.27
CA PRO A 625 11.03 9.74 19.10
C PRO A 625 12.09 8.95 19.89
N GLY A 626 11.79 7.69 20.23
CA GLY A 626 12.71 6.79 20.92
C GLY A 626 14.00 6.45 20.17
N LEU A 627 14.03 6.66 18.86
CA LEU A 627 15.24 6.49 18.03
C LEU A 627 16.25 7.64 18.19
N GLY A 628 15.83 8.76 18.78
CA GLY A 628 16.72 9.91 18.97
C GLY A 628 18.07 9.57 19.62
N PRO A 629 18.10 8.82 20.74
CA PRO A 629 19.35 8.41 21.39
C PRO A 629 20.27 7.52 20.52
N LEU A 630 19.72 6.84 19.52
CA LEU A 630 20.44 5.88 18.67
C LEU A 630 21.08 6.52 17.43
N LEU A 631 20.73 7.77 17.11
CA LEU A 631 21.15 8.44 15.88
C LEU A 631 22.68 8.47 15.70
N SER A 632 23.44 8.63 16.78
CA SER A 632 24.91 8.65 16.72
C SER A 632 25.57 7.32 16.31
N ARG A 633 24.80 6.22 16.32
CA ARG A 633 25.25 4.88 15.94
C ARG A 633 24.92 4.55 14.48
N LEU A 634 23.99 5.30 13.86
CA LEU A 634 23.45 5.01 12.55
C LEU A 634 24.20 5.77 11.44
N GLU A 635 24.43 5.09 10.33
CA GLU A 635 24.88 5.73 9.09
C GLU A 635 23.72 6.35 8.30
N GLY A 636 22.51 5.86 8.47
CA GLY A 636 21.33 6.40 7.80
C GLY A 636 20.03 5.82 8.30
N ILE A 637 18.91 6.43 7.92
CA ILE A 637 17.56 5.97 8.26
C ILE A 637 16.69 5.98 7.01
N VAL A 638 15.96 4.89 6.81
CA VAL A 638 14.92 4.79 5.77
C VAL A 638 13.61 4.38 6.43
N ALA A 639 12.59 5.23 6.32
CA ALA A 639 11.29 4.99 6.91
C ALA A 639 10.19 4.89 5.85
N GLU A 640 9.31 3.92 6.00
CA GLU A 640 8.15 3.76 5.10
C GLU A 640 7.16 4.91 5.25
N THR A 641 7.03 5.43 6.47
CA THR A 641 6.15 6.56 6.78
C THR A 641 6.89 7.63 7.54
N GLY A 642 6.39 8.84 7.49
CA GLY A 642 6.93 9.97 8.22
C GLY A 642 6.91 11.25 7.39
N SER A 643 7.14 12.36 8.06
CA SER A 643 7.24 13.68 7.44
C SER A 643 8.67 14.19 7.54
N VAL A 644 9.15 14.88 6.51
CA VAL A 644 10.45 15.60 6.55
C VAL A 644 10.49 16.67 7.63
N LEU A 645 9.33 17.01 8.19
CA LEU A 645 9.16 17.97 9.30
C LEU A 645 8.94 17.25 10.63
N SER A 646 9.12 15.93 10.70
CA SER A 646 9.04 15.18 11.94
C SER A 646 10.18 15.55 12.88
N HIS A 647 9.95 15.41 14.18
CA HIS A 647 10.98 15.69 15.19
C HIS A 647 12.24 14.87 14.97
N LEU A 648 12.07 13.56 14.71
CA LEU A 648 13.22 12.68 14.50
C LEU A 648 13.92 12.97 13.17
N ALA A 649 13.18 13.28 12.09
CA ALA A 649 13.78 13.65 10.81
C ALA A 649 14.60 14.94 10.92
N ILE A 650 14.10 15.93 11.69
CA ILE A 650 14.85 17.16 11.96
C ILE A 650 16.09 16.85 12.80
N LEU A 651 15.94 16.05 13.85
CA LEU A 651 17.04 15.66 14.74
C LEU A 651 18.12 14.87 13.98
N ALA A 652 17.73 13.92 13.13
CA ALA A 652 18.65 13.16 12.29
C ALA A 652 19.42 14.05 11.31
N ARG A 653 18.74 15.02 10.69
CA ARG A 653 19.38 16.04 9.83
C ARG A 653 20.38 16.89 10.60
N GLU A 654 20.03 17.34 11.82
CA GLU A 654 20.93 18.11 12.68
C GLU A 654 22.13 17.27 13.13
N ALA A 655 21.93 15.97 13.35
CA ALA A 655 22.98 15.02 13.66
C ALA A 655 23.83 14.61 12.43
N GLY A 656 23.46 15.04 11.23
CA GLY A 656 24.15 14.67 9.99
C GLY A 656 23.88 13.23 9.56
N VAL A 657 22.78 12.61 10.00
CA VAL A 657 22.38 11.25 9.64
C VAL A 657 21.43 11.31 8.43
N PRO A 658 21.84 10.81 7.25
CA PRO A 658 21.01 10.77 6.06
C PRO A 658 19.68 10.05 6.31
N THR A 659 18.58 10.75 6.04
CA THR A 659 17.24 10.24 6.36
C THR A 659 16.31 10.36 5.16
N VAL A 660 15.66 9.26 4.84
CA VAL A 660 14.63 9.15 3.79
C VAL A 660 13.32 8.71 4.42
N VAL A 661 12.24 9.44 4.15
CA VAL A 661 10.89 9.15 4.64
C VAL A 661 9.93 8.93 3.49
N GLY A 662 8.86 8.16 3.74
CA GLY A 662 7.86 7.89 2.71
C GLY A 662 8.29 6.87 1.65
N TYR A 663 9.31 6.06 1.92
CA TYR A 663 9.68 4.93 1.07
C TYR A 663 8.75 3.75 1.34
N ALA A 664 7.60 3.72 0.69
CA ALA A 664 6.41 2.92 1.03
C ALA A 664 6.64 1.39 1.16
N ARG A 665 7.78 0.86 0.71
CA ARG A 665 8.13 -0.56 0.75
C ARG A 665 9.57 -0.80 1.22
N ALA A 666 10.08 0.08 2.07
CA ALA A 666 11.47 -0.01 2.50
C ALA A 666 11.79 -1.37 3.14
N THR A 667 10.89 -1.89 3.98
CA THR A 667 11.06 -3.19 4.65
C THR A 667 10.94 -4.40 3.71
N GLU A 668 10.33 -4.24 2.54
CA GLU A 668 10.22 -5.30 1.52
C GLU A 668 11.36 -5.21 0.49
N ASP A 669 11.71 -3.97 0.07
CA ASP A 669 12.65 -3.70 -1.02
C ASP A 669 14.12 -3.70 -0.58
N LEU A 670 14.41 -3.48 0.71
CA LEU A 670 15.76 -3.36 1.26
C LEU A 670 16.07 -4.54 2.19
N PRO A 671 16.64 -5.65 1.71
CA PRO A 671 16.88 -6.85 2.54
C PRO A 671 17.84 -6.58 3.71
N GLU A 672 17.58 -7.21 4.86
CA GLU A 672 18.46 -7.13 6.02
C GLU A 672 19.90 -7.54 5.70
N GLY A 673 20.87 -6.77 6.16
CA GLY A 673 22.29 -6.98 5.87
C GLY A 673 22.76 -6.52 4.48
N ALA A 674 21.86 -6.12 3.58
CA ALA A 674 22.25 -5.53 2.29
C ALA A 674 22.98 -4.20 2.51
N ILE A 675 24.03 -3.93 1.75
CA ILE A 675 24.68 -2.63 1.78
C ILE A 675 23.87 -1.64 0.94
N VAL A 676 23.39 -0.58 1.56
CA VAL A 676 22.62 0.47 0.88
C VAL A 676 23.29 1.82 1.01
N GLU A 677 23.19 2.64 -0.04
CA GLU A 677 23.51 4.06 -0.01
C GLU A 677 22.22 4.85 0.18
N VAL A 678 22.22 5.73 1.15
CA VAL A 678 21.09 6.61 1.48
C VAL A 678 21.47 8.05 1.16
N ASP A 679 20.74 8.68 0.24
CA ASP A 679 20.86 10.10 -0.06
C ASP A 679 19.68 10.85 0.60
N GLY A 680 19.94 11.43 1.74
CA GLY A 680 18.96 12.18 2.53
C GLY A 680 18.54 13.51 1.91
N GLU A 681 19.22 14.01 0.87
CA GLU A 681 18.81 15.22 0.16
C GLU A 681 17.85 14.93 -0.97
N SER A 682 18.16 13.93 -1.81
CA SER A 682 17.34 13.56 -2.95
C SER A 682 16.21 12.57 -2.61
N GLY A 683 16.28 11.89 -1.47
CA GLY A 683 15.35 10.81 -1.09
C GLY A 683 15.60 9.48 -1.79
N ARG A 684 16.78 9.33 -2.45
CA ARG A 684 17.14 8.10 -3.16
C ARG A 684 17.81 7.12 -2.21
N VAL A 685 17.43 5.85 -2.34
CA VAL A 685 18.10 4.72 -1.67
C VAL A 685 18.52 3.72 -2.74
N THR A 686 19.79 3.33 -2.72
CA THR A 686 20.36 2.43 -3.75
C THR A 686 21.06 1.26 -3.07
N ILE A 687 20.67 0.02 -3.44
CA ILE A 687 21.38 -1.19 -3.01
C ILE A 687 22.71 -1.24 -3.76
N GLN A 688 23.82 -1.30 -3.02
CA GLN A 688 25.14 -1.49 -3.62
C GLN A 688 25.35 -2.99 -3.90
N GLU A 689 25.58 -3.35 -5.17
CA GLU A 689 25.95 -4.72 -5.51
C GLU A 689 27.29 -5.05 -4.83
N GLN A 690 27.31 -6.11 -4.02
CA GLN A 690 28.58 -6.69 -3.56
C GLN A 690 29.35 -7.18 -4.78
N THR A 691 30.38 -6.46 -5.18
CA THR A 691 31.39 -6.98 -6.10
C THR A 691 32.03 -8.19 -5.41
N ARG A 692 31.69 -9.39 -5.86
CA ARG A 692 32.30 -10.66 -5.42
C ARG A 692 33.76 -10.74 -5.82
#